data_ca4353cc5d3b9b714650c36e62a87d55
#
_entry.id   ca4353cc5d3b9b714650c36e62a87d55
#
_cell.length_a   1.000
_cell.length_b   1.000
_cell.length_c   1.000
_cell.angle_alpha   90.00
_cell.angle_beta   90.00
_cell.angle_gamma   90.00
#
_symmetry.space_group_name_H-M   'P 1'
#
loop_
_entity.id
_entity.type
_entity.pdbx_description
1 polymer ?
#
loop_
_entity_poly.entity_id
_entity_poly.type
_entity_poly.pdbx_seq_one_letter_code
_entity_poly.pdbx_strand_id
1 'polypeptide(L)'
;MSNKGTKTLQRKLTSLCSSWCFLALVLNGITVASDDTTLQTLEFNRDIRPILAENCFYCHGPDPNKRKADLRLDQRQSALDAGALDPSGSLIIDRIHSDDSDLLMPPPDSNRHLSQRDKKMLTRWIHEGATYQTHWAFVAPVQKMPPLIDTPTLQYWPKNSVDNFILAELENVGLTPSPEASRETLIRRLYADLIGLPPSQEEVDEFLTDQSPDAYEQLVDHLLASQHYGERMAMAWLDAARFADSNGFQQDGDTWQWIWRDWVINALNDDMPFDQFSIEQLAGDLLPDATQQQQIATAFNRNHLLNGEGGAIAEEQRFNNLFDRVDTTSTTWLGLTMACAQCHDHKYDPLTQSDYYRLLHVFNQVSETGRPGRQSTRIRVATPFLEVATADQKKQLSQFKQNMRLLEKDAKPIIDVAYTAWKSGLFSDGQAADGKDLPRSLTPLLRKPKDTLSDAEKKKIESGLRNFFDTKVRRSVTKHVSVVTEYEKAKQAHDAFSGDKIPRVMIMNDDKPRETRVLDRGDYLSPIGDALTFAPPANLPPLPDTFPKNRLGLAQWLFLPDHPLTARVQVNRMWQHFFGTGLVKTTEDMGVQSDYPRHLALLDWLAIEFQKQGWSQKSMHKLLLMSATYQQTSKINADQLEKDPENRLHGRASRFRMPAMVLRDWALACSGLLSEDIGGPPVYPYQPDQIWESLAITKERDFTYPQSTGTDLYRRSIYTFWRRTVAPANMFDSANRRTCTVRLNQTCTPLHALTTLNDPTWVEAARSLAERCIASRNTLDEQIAFAFRTVLCRQPTLSEHAILADMFTNQHSQISIESAHTFLGGDTHAKEKFSDPVPLAALSHVCLAILNLDEALTRE
;
A
#
# COMPACT_ATOMS: atom_id res chain seq x y z
N MET A 1 35.92 24.86 -42.13
CA MET A 1 35.89 24.88 -43.62
C MET A 1 34.85 23.84 -44.04
N SER A 2 33.71 24.34 -44.33
CA SER A 2 32.91 24.44 -45.55
C SER A 2 32.11 23.11 -45.78
N ASN A 3 30.92 22.99 -45.33
CA ASN A 3 29.60 23.48 -45.81
C ASN A 3 29.46 23.46 -47.34
N LYS A 4 28.70 22.46 -47.84
CA LYS A 4 27.77 22.51 -49.00
C LYS A 4 27.38 21.12 -49.45
N GLY A 5 26.07 20.83 -49.42
CA GLY A 5 25.52 19.77 -50.26
C GLY A 5 24.44 18.90 -49.59
N THR A 6 23.27 19.43 -49.32
CA THR A 6 22.01 18.69 -49.24
C THR A 6 20.82 19.64 -49.26
N LYS A 7 20.59 20.28 -50.36
CA LYS A 7 19.31 20.91 -50.70
C LYS A 7 19.03 20.58 -52.14
N THR A 8 18.38 19.45 -52.39
CA THR A 8 17.68 19.17 -53.65
C THR A 8 17.04 17.77 -53.59
N LEU A 9 15.98 17.60 -52.82
CA LEU A 9 15.01 16.46 -53.00
C LEU A 9 13.70 16.73 -52.26
N GLN A 10 13.23 17.95 -52.30
CA GLN A 10 11.90 18.29 -51.74
C GLN A 10 11.17 19.30 -52.66
N ARG A 11 11.14 19.02 -53.94
CA ARG A 11 10.29 19.73 -54.91
C ARG A 11 10.02 18.82 -56.09
N LYS A 12 9.14 17.84 -55.94
CA LYS A 12 8.40 17.15 -57.06
C LYS A 12 7.46 16.11 -56.46
N LEU A 13 6.46 16.52 -55.69
CA LEU A 13 5.29 15.70 -55.33
C LEU A 13 4.13 16.58 -54.81
N THR A 14 3.89 17.73 -55.49
CA THR A 14 2.70 18.56 -55.25
C THR A 14 2.23 19.05 -56.60
N SER A 15 1.66 18.17 -57.41
CA SER A 15 0.91 18.52 -58.58
C SER A 15 0.33 17.25 -59.21
N LEU A 16 -0.74 16.72 -58.61
CA LEU A 16 -1.72 15.79 -59.21
C LEU A 16 -2.70 15.26 -58.16
N CYS A 17 -3.40 16.15 -57.46
CA CYS A 17 -4.61 15.83 -56.69
C CYS A 17 -5.42 17.09 -56.38
N SER A 18 -5.73 17.83 -57.42
CA SER A 18 -6.65 18.96 -57.32
C SER A 18 -7.52 18.96 -58.59
N SER A 19 -8.45 18.01 -58.63
CA SER A 19 -9.62 18.09 -59.57
C SER A 19 -10.49 16.85 -59.44
N TRP A 20 -11.04 16.58 -58.23
CA TRP A 20 -12.21 15.66 -58.04
C TRP A 20 -12.76 15.72 -56.61
N CYS A 21 -12.94 16.93 -56.08
CA CYS A 21 -13.63 17.14 -54.78
C CYS A 21 -14.45 18.43 -54.84
N PHE A 22 -15.26 18.61 -55.90
CA PHE A 22 -16.26 19.64 -55.94
C PHE A 22 -17.48 19.08 -56.67
N LEU A 23 -18.24 18.16 -56.08
CA LEU A 23 -19.65 17.87 -56.38
C LEU A 23 -20.20 16.76 -55.48
N ALA A 24 -20.14 16.93 -54.14
CA ALA A 24 -20.91 16.10 -53.20
C ALA A 24 -21.05 16.85 -51.86
N LEU A 25 -21.49 18.10 -51.94
CA LEU A 25 -21.76 18.95 -50.76
C LEU A 25 -23.08 19.67 -50.98
N VAL A 26 -24.17 18.91 -51.08
CA VAL A 26 -25.50 19.36 -50.75
C VAL A 26 -26.33 18.12 -50.40
N LEU A 27 -26.91 18.07 -49.23
CA LEU A 27 -27.77 17.07 -48.60
C LEU A 27 -27.10 16.06 -47.67
N ASN A 28 -26.48 16.58 -46.60
CA ASN A 28 -26.57 15.93 -45.31
C ASN A 28 -27.20 16.94 -44.33
N GLY A 29 -28.43 16.69 -44.00
CA GLY A 29 -29.15 17.42 -42.98
C GLY A 29 -28.34 17.42 -41.70
N ILE A 30 -28.15 18.62 -41.16
CA ILE A 30 -27.70 18.82 -39.77
C ILE A 30 -28.78 18.16 -38.91
N THR A 31 -28.59 16.89 -38.53
CA THR A 31 -29.21 16.38 -37.33
C THR A 31 -28.51 17.09 -36.19
N VAL A 32 -29.03 18.22 -35.77
CA VAL A 32 -28.85 18.78 -34.46
C VAL A 32 -29.23 17.62 -33.51
N ALA A 33 -28.25 17.00 -32.88
CA ALA A 33 -28.53 16.16 -31.76
C ALA A 33 -29.34 17.03 -30.80
N SER A 34 -30.63 16.75 -30.69
CA SER A 34 -31.48 17.34 -29.68
C SER A 34 -30.84 16.99 -28.33
N ASP A 35 -30.42 18.03 -27.61
CA ASP A 35 -29.97 17.98 -26.25
C ASP A 35 -31.17 17.50 -25.39
N ASP A 36 -31.33 16.17 -25.29
CA ASP A 36 -32.40 15.51 -24.54
C ASP A 36 -32.11 15.49 -23.03
N THR A 37 -31.52 16.60 -22.54
CA THR A 37 -31.28 16.83 -21.11
C THR A 37 -32.52 17.37 -20.38
N THR A 38 -33.67 17.37 -21.00
CA THR A 38 -34.87 18.08 -20.48
C THR A 38 -35.77 17.24 -19.56
N LEU A 39 -35.50 15.95 -19.34
CA LEU A 39 -36.41 15.09 -18.56
C LEU A 39 -35.79 14.51 -17.25
N GLN A 40 -34.51 14.60 -17.03
CA GLN A 40 -33.92 14.04 -15.79
C GLN A 40 -33.97 15.07 -14.67
N THR A 41 -34.50 14.69 -13.50
CA THR A 41 -34.46 15.52 -12.30
C THR A 41 -33.00 15.76 -11.88
N LEU A 42 -32.63 17.04 -11.63
CA LEU A 42 -31.29 17.37 -11.16
C LEU A 42 -31.08 16.89 -9.73
N GLU A 43 -30.01 16.18 -9.53
CA GLU A 43 -29.53 15.77 -8.20
C GLU A 43 -28.29 16.55 -7.80
N PHE A 44 -28.34 17.24 -6.66
CA PHE A 44 -27.26 18.12 -6.23
C PHE A 44 -25.91 17.41 -6.13
N ASN A 45 -25.87 16.23 -5.54
CA ASN A 45 -24.62 15.49 -5.36
C ASN A 45 -24.03 14.96 -6.68
N ARG A 46 -24.87 14.61 -7.64
CA ARG A 46 -24.44 14.06 -8.94
C ARG A 46 -24.11 15.16 -9.95
N ASP A 47 -24.95 16.18 -10.04
CA ASP A 47 -24.94 17.11 -11.17
C ASP A 47 -24.37 18.49 -10.82
N ILE A 48 -24.50 18.94 -9.58
CA ILE A 48 -24.19 20.32 -9.17
C ILE A 48 -22.96 20.40 -8.27
N ARG A 49 -22.89 19.54 -7.24
CA ARG A 49 -21.77 19.57 -6.29
C ARG A 49 -20.40 19.41 -6.96
N PRO A 50 -20.17 18.53 -7.93
CA PRO A 50 -18.88 18.44 -8.63
C PRO A 50 -18.48 19.76 -9.28
N ILE A 51 -19.43 20.45 -9.94
CA ILE A 51 -19.17 21.75 -10.57
C ILE A 51 -18.76 22.80 -9.54
N LEU A 52 -19.50 22.88 -8.40
CA LEU A 52 -19.20 23.83 -7.33
C LEU A 52 -17.87 23.49 -6.63
N ALA A 53 -17.61 22.21 -6.37
CA ALA A 53 -16.41 21.75 -5.69
C ALA A 53 -15.14 22.07 -6.49
N GLU A 54 -15.15 21.81 -7.79
CA GLU A 54 -14.02 22.08 -8.67
C GLU A 54 -13.79 23.58 -8.88
N ASN A 55 -14.88 24.34 -9.10
CA ASN A 55 -14.76 25.72 -9.58
C ASN A 55 -14.99 26.80 -8.53
N CYS A 56 -15.72 26.52 -7.43
CA CYS A 56 -16.18 27.56 -6.49
C CYS A 56 -15.66 27.38 -5.06
N PHE A 57 -15.64 26.16 -4.52
CA PHE A 57 -15.35 25.91 -3.09
C PHE A 57 -13.92 26.29 -2.67
N TYR A 58 -12.99 26.41 -3.60
CA TYR A 58 -11.65 26.92 -3.27
C TYR A 58 -11.70 28.32 -2.64
N CYS A 59 -12.55 29.20 -3.17
CA CYS A 59 -12.71 30.57 -2.70
C CYS A 59 -14.01 30.83 -1.93
N HIS A 60 -14.99 29.95 -2.05
CA HIS A 60 -16.33 30.09 -1.43
C HIS A 60 -16.75 28.80 -0.71
N GLY A 61 -15.82 28.17 -0.03
CA GLY A 61 -15.98 26.91 0.69
C GLY A 61 -15.70 27.02 2.20
N PRO A 62 -15.45 25.87 2.87
CA PRO A 62 -15.31 25.81 4.31
C PRO A 62 -14.05 26.51 4.86
N ASP A 63 -12.96 26.57 4.12
CA ASP A 63 -11.68 27.14 4.61
C ASP A 63 -11.79 28.68 4.82
N PRO A 64 -11.77 29.18 6.08
CA PRO A 64 -11.88 30.60 6.38
C PRO A 64 -10.66 31.40 5.89
N ASN A 65 -9.48 30.78 5.72
CA ASN A 65 -8.27 31.46 5.31
C ASN A 65 -8.24 31.79 3.81
N LYS A 66 -9.00 31.07 3.00
CA LYS A 66 -9.10 31.26 1.55
C LYS A 66 -10.42 31.88 1.11
N ARG A 67 -11.40 31.92 2.02
CA ARG A 67 -12.74 32.40 1.72
C ARG A 67 -12.73 33.86 1.28
N LYS A 68 -13.43 34.11 0.19
CA LYS A 68 -13.64 35.44 -0.38
C LYS A 68 -15.07 35.91 -0.15
N ALA A 69 -15.23 37.22 0.10
CA ALA A 69 -16.53 37.87 0.35
C ALA A 69 -17.36 37.20 1.46
N ASP A 70 -16.71 36.48 2.37
CA ASP A 70 -17.35 35.65 3.41
C ASP A 70 -18.49 34.73 2.91
N LEU A 71 -18.51 34.42 1.63
CA LEU A 71 -19.51 33.60 0.97
C LEU A 71 -19.17 32.09 1.10
N ARG A 72 -20.16 31.28 1.53
CA ARG A 72 -20.12 29.85 1.64
C ARG A 72 -21.10 29.18 0.70
N LEU A 73 -20.64 28.80 -0.48
CA LEU A 73 -21.44 28.06 -1.48
C LEU A 73 -21.60 26.57 -1.15
N ASP A 74 -20.89 26.07 -0.14
CA ASP A 74 -21.08 24.74 0.40
C ASP A 74 -22.22 24.67 1.44
N GLN A 75 -22.77 25.84 1.85
CA GLN A 75 -23.89 25.96 2.78
C GLN A 75 -25.04 26.74 2.14
N ARG A 76 -26.19 26.08 1.95
CA ARG A 76 -27.37 26.68 1.30
C ARG A 76 -27.80 27.99 1.95
N GLN A 77 -27.91 28.02 3.29
CA GLN A 77 -28.39 29.21 3.99
C GLN A 77 -27.45 30.39 3.79
N SER A 78 -26.15 30.20 3.93
CA SER A 78 -25.14 31.24 3.69
C SER A 78 -25.20 31.80 2.25
N ALA A 79 -25.38 30.90 1.28
CA ALA A 79 -25.50 31.29 -0.13
C ALA A 79 -26.82 32.04 -0.43
N LEU A 80 -27.92 31.71 0.26
CA LEU A 80 -29.19 32.46 0.17
C LEU A 80 -29.08 33.84 0.82
N ASP A 81 -28.51 33.91 2.03
CA ASP A 81 -28.35 35.17 2.79
C ASP A 81 -27.47 36.18 2.02
N ALA A 82 -26.53 35.67 1.23
CA ALA A 82 -25.66 36.45 0.36
C ALA A 82 -26.31 36.81 -1.02
N GLY A 83 -27.54 36.42 -1.27
CA GLY A 83 -28.24 36.64 -2.57
C GLY A 83 -27.64 35.81 -3.71
N ALA A 84 -26.80 34.83 -3.42
CA ALA A 84 -26.14 34.04 -4.46
C ALA A 84 -27.08 33.08 -5.17
N LEU A 85 -28.16 32.64 -4.50
CA LEU A 85 -29.10 31.61 -4.99
C LEU A 85 -30.53 32.09 -5.17
N ASP A 86 -30.78 33.39 -5.23
CA ASP A 86 -32.14 33.92 -5.43
C ASP A 86 -32.63 33.61 -6.84
N PRO A 87 -33.73 32.85 -7.05
CA PRO A 87 -34.23 32.51 -8.37
C PRO A 87 -34.68 33.75 -9.21
N SER A 88 -34.95 34.85 -8.54
CA SER A 88 -35.41 36.11 -9.19
C SER A 88 -34.28 37.07 -9.58
N GLY A 89 -33.06 36.86 -9.08
CA GLY A 89 -31.88 37.71 -9.31
C GLY A 89 -30.63 37.14 -8.67
N SER A 90 -30.20 35.96 -9.16
CA SER A 90 -29.05 35.23 -8.60
C SER A 90 -27.72 35.85 -8.98
N LEU A 91 -26.95 36.25 -7.97
CA LEU A 91 -25.58 36.72 -8.17
C LEU A 91 -24.67 35.66 -8.82
N ILE A 92 -24.91 34.37 -8.62
CA ILE A 92 -24.13 33.30 -9.31
C ILE A 92 -24.45 33.37 -10.82
N ILE A 93 -25.72 33.45 -11.22
CA ILE A 93 -26.09 33.48 -12.63
C ILE A 93 -25.48 34.71 -13.31
N ASP A 94 -25.57 35.87 -12.66
CA ASP A 94 -24.99 37.09 -13.19
C ASP A 94 -23.47 36.99 -13.36
N ARG A 95 -22.78 36.41 -12.39
CA ARG A 95 -21.34 36.31 -12.39
C ARG A 95 -20.81 35.25 -13.38
N ILE A 96 -21.44 34.08 -13.48
CA ILE A 96 -20.95 33.03 -14.40
C ILE A 96 -21.24 33.35 -15.89
N HIS A 97 -22.18 34.28 -16.17
CA HIS A 97 -22.51 34.71 -17.52
C HIS A 97 -21.97 36.11 -17.87
N SER A 98 -21.23 36.74 -16.95
CA SER A 98 -20.67 38.09 -17.21
C SER A 98 -19.63 38.07 -18.33
N ASP A 99 -19.71 39.08 -19.20
CA ASP A 99 -18.67 39.36 -20.21
C ASP A 99 -17.53 40.26 -19.64
N ASP A 100 -17.76 40.85 -18.47
CA ASP A 100 -16.79 41.68 -17.77
C ASP A 100 -15.83 40.78 -16.97
N SER A 101 -14.54 40.81 -17.29
CA SER A 101 -13.51 40.01 -16.65
C SER A 101 -13.38 40.23 -15.12
N ASP A 102 -13.74 41.45 -14.65
CA ASP A 102 -13.67 41.79 -13.21
C ASP A 102 -14.88 41.27 -12.43
N LEU A 103 -15.96 40.94 -13.14
CA LEU A 103 -17.17 40.38 -12.60
C LEU A 103 -17.32 38.89 -12.83
N LEU A 104 -16.64 38.34 -13.83
CA LEU A 104 -16.75 36.93 -14.21
C LEU A 104 -16.27 35.99 -13.08
N MET A 105 -17.02 34.93 -12.83
CA MET A 105 -16.67 33.85 -11.90
C MET A 105 -16.73 32.49 -12.61
N PRO A 106 -15.73 31.62 -12.40
CA PRO A 106 -14.45 31.88 -11.71
C PRO A 106 -13.62 32.97 -12.39
N PRO A 107 -12.76 33.71 -11.62
CA PRO A 107 -11.89 34.73 -12.22
C PRO A 107 -10.95 34.13 -13.28
N PRO A 108 -10.66 34.84 -14.38
CA PRO A 108 -9.82 34.32 -15.47
C PRO A 108 -8.43 33.87 -15.05
N ASP A 109 -7.84 34.49 -14.02
CA ASP A 109 -6.53 34.19 -13.46
C ASP A 109 -6.52 32.98 -12.51
N SER A 110 -7.68 32.41 -12.19
CA SER A 110 -7.82 31.27 -11.29
C SER A 110 -7.48 29.90 -11.92
N ASN A 111 -7.24 29.84 -13.24
CA ASN A 111 -7.11 28.60 -14.03
C ASN A 111 -8.31 27.66 -13.90
N ARG A 112 -9.50 28.18 -13.61
CA ARG A 112 -10.78 27.44 -13.52
C ARG A 112 -11.76 27.99 -14.56
N HIS A 113 -12.45 27.05 -15.23
CA HIS A 113 -13.36 27.43 -16.31
C HIS A 113 -14.64 26.58 -16.25
N LEU A 114 -15.80 27.25 -16.31
CA LEU A 114 -17.09 26.59 -16.47
C LEU A 114 -17.38 26.34 -17.94
N SER A 115 -17.68 25.11 -18.29
CA SER A 115 -18.20 24.79 -19.63
C SER A 115 -19.58 25.40 -19.84
N GLN A 116 -20.06 25.52 -21.11
CA GLN A 116 -21.43 25.96 -21.39
C GLN A 116 -22.47 25.02 -20.77
N ARG A 117 -22.15 23.72 -20.65
CA ARG A 117 -22.99 22.75 -19.97
C ARG A 117 -23.11 23.06 -18.49
N ASP A 118 -21.99 23.32 -17.82
CA ASP A 118 -21.96 23.61 -16.37
C ASP A 118 -22.74 24.89 -16.06
N LYS A 119 -22.59 25.94 -16.88
CA LYS A 119 -23.38 27.20 -16.76
C LYS A 119 -24.88 26.92 -16.87
N LYS A 120 -25.30 26.14 -17.88
CA LYS A 120 -26.72 25.76 -18.07
C LYS A 120 -27.23 24.95 -16.88
N MET A 121 -26.43 23.99 -16.35
CA MET A 121 -26.80 23.16 -15.22
C MET A 121 -26.99 23.98 -13.95
N LEU A 122 -26.01 24.85 -13.61
CA LEU A 122 -26.11 25.75 -12.46
C LEU A 122 -27.32 26.69 -12.58
N THR A 123 -27.55 27.30 -13.76
CA THR A 123 -28.68 28.18 -14.00
C THR A 123 -30.00 27.44 -13.80
N ARG A 124 -30.15 26.23 -14.37
CA ARG A 124 -31.34 25.40 -14.21
C ARG A 124 -31.58 25.03 -12.75
N TRP A 125 -30.54 24.58 -12.03
CA TRP A 125 -30.61 24.21 -10.61
C TRP A 125 -31.08 25.37 -9.73
N ILE A 126 -30.60 26.60 -9.99
CA ILE A 126 -31.01 27.78 -9.23
C ILE A 126 -32.48 28.08 -9.48
N HIS A 127 -32.93 28.02 -10.74
CA HIS A 127 -34.35 28.23 -11.08
C HIS A 127 -35.26 27.14 -10.51
N GLU A 128 -34.79 25.91 -10.32
CA GLU A 128 -35.50 24.81 -9.67
C GLU A 128 -35.48 24.90 -8.12
N GLY A 129 -34.97 26.02 -7.57
CA GLY A 129 -35.01 26.32 -6.13
C GLY A 129 -33.75 25.97 -5.35
N ALA A 130 -32.64 25.69 -6.05
CA ALA A 130 -31.31 25.44 -5.46
C ALA A 130 -31.35 24.50 -4.26
N THR A 131 -31.89 23.30 -4.43
CA THR A 131 -31.96 22.29 -3.36
C THR A 131 -30.59 21.66 -3.14
N TYR A 132 -30.10 21.68 -1.90
CA TYR A 132 -28.86 21.03 -1.47
C TYR A 132 -29.16 19.64 -0.92
N GLN A 133 -28.20 18.75 -1.05
CA GLN A 133 -28.17 17.44 -0.41
C GLN A 133 -26.92 17.32 0.46
N THR A 134 -27.00 16.64 1.58
CA THR A 134 -25.80 16.19 2.29
C THR A 134 -24.93 15.35 1.36
N HIS A 135 -23.61 15.49 1.44
CA HIS A 135 -22.72 14.71 0.58
C HIS A 135 -22.94 13.21 0.82
N TRP A 136 -23.03 12.44 -0.28
CA TRP A 136 -23.38 11.02 -0.23
C TRP A 136 -22.52 10.20 0.72
N ALA A 137 -21.21 10.54 0.83
CA ALA A 137 -20.26 9.83 1.69
C ALA A 137 -20.53 10.01 3.19
N PHE A 138 -21.23 11.07 3.59
CA PHE A 138 -21.57 11.35 4.98
C PHE A 138 -23.01 10.97 5.36
N VAL A 139 -23.70 10.29 4.49
CA VAL A 139 -25.05 9.74 4.71
C VAL A 139 -24.95 8.22 4.83
N ALA A 140 -25.60 7.64 5.83
CA ALA A 140 -25.62 6.18 5.99
C ALA A 140 -26.02 5.46 4.70
N PRO A 141 -25.45 4.30 4.38
CA PRO A 141 -25.83 3.53 3.20
C PRO A 141 -27.33 3.21 3.21
N VAL A 142 -27.98 3.36 2.05
CA VAL A 142 -29.41 3.07 1.90
C VAL A 142 -29.58 1.78 1.11
N GLN A 143 -30.25 0.79 1.71
CA GLN A 143 -30.52 -0.46 1.00
C GLN A 143 -31.47 -0.19 -0.17
N LYS A 144 -30.97 -0.33 -1.38
CA LYS A 144 -31.78 -0.34 -2.60
C LYS A 144 -32.05 -1.78 -2.99
N MET A 145 -33.27 -2.05 -3.47
CA MET A 145 -33.57 -3.35 -4.09
C MET A 145 -32.81 -3.46 -5.41
N PRO A 146 -32.22 -4.64 -5.73
CA PRO A 146 -31.67 -4.85 -7.07
C PRO A 146 -32.71 -4.54 -8.14
N PRO A 147 -32.36 -3.79 -9.18
CA PRO A 147 -33.30 -3.46 -10.26
C PRO A 147 -33.87 -4.70 -10.93
N LEU A 148 -35.16 -4.66 -11.32
CA LEU A 148 -35.75 -5.68 -12.16
C LEU A 148 -35.31 -5.46 -13.60
N ILE A 149 -35.01 -6.54 -14.31
CA ILE A 149 -34.60 -6.49 -15.72
C ILE A 149 -35.79 -6.85 -16.57
N ASP A 150 -36.28 -5.89 -17.31
CA ASP A 150 -37.49 -6.02 -18.17
C ASP A 150 -37.15 -6.41 -19.62
N THR A 151 -35.87 -6.32 -20.02
CA THR A 151 -35.44 -6.64 -21.39
C THR A 151 -35.41 -8.17 -21.58
N PRO A 152 -36.29 -8.76 -22.39
CA PRO A 152 -36.47 -10.23 -22.52
C PRO A 152 -35.20 -10.95 -22.95
N THR A 153 -34.33 -10.32 -23.72
CA THR A 153 -33.07 -10.90 -24.21
C THR A 153 -31.96 -10.91 -23.18
N LEU A 154 -32.07 -10.13 -22.10
CA LEU A 154 -31.07 -9.96 -21.06
C LEU A 154 -31.52 -10.44 -19.69
N GLN A 155 -32.76 -10.86 -19.54
CA GLN A 155 -33.35 -11.32 -18.26
C GLN A 155 -32.62 -12.51 -17.62
N TYR A 156 -31.90 -13.29 -18.40
CA TYR A 156 -31.14 -14.47 -17.93
C TYR A 156 -29.63 -14.22 -17.81
N TRP A 157 -29.16 -12.99 -18.12
CA TRP A 157 -27.75 -12.68 -17.98
C TRP A 157 -27.31 -12.54 -16.51
N PRO A 158 -28.09 -11.90 -15.60
CA PRO A 158 -27.68 -11.78 -14.20
C PRO A 158 -27.57 -13.15 -13.51
N LYS A 159 -26.45 -13.41 -12.87
CA LYS A 159 -26.21 -14.58 -12.01
C LYS A 159 -26.51 -14.25 -10.56
N ASN A 160 -26.37 -12.98 -10.16
CA ASN A 160 -26.70 -12.50 -8.81
C ASN A 160 -27.07 -10.99 -8.82
N SER A 161 -27.35 -10.45 -7.62
CA SER A 161 -27.81 -9.06 -7.45
C SER A 161 -26.82 -7.99 -7.96
N VAL A 162 -25.52 -8.26 -7.96
CA VAL A 162 -24.50 -7.33 -8.52
C VAL A 162 -24.82 -7.06 -9.99
N ASP A 163 -25.15 -8.09 -10.73
CA ASP A 163 -25.40 -8.01 -12.18
C ASP A 163 -26.63 -7.20 -12.51
N ASN A 164 -27.66 -7.23 -11.65
CA ASN A 164 -28.87 -6.43 -11.85
C ASN A 164 -28.55 -4.93 -11.82
N PHE A 165 -27.71 -4.48 -10.88
CA PHE A 165 -27.30 -3.09 -10.80
C PHE A 165 -26.45 -2.67 -12.00
N ILE A 166 -25.52 -3.53 -12.42
CA ILE A 166 -24.65 -3.24 -13.57
C ILE A 166 -25.47 -3.20 -14.86
N LEU A 167 -26.33 -4.19 -15.06
CA LEU A 167 -27.14 -4.28 -16.28
C LEU A 167 -28.10 -3.11 -16.42
N ALA A 168 -28.74 -2.67 -15.34
CA ALA A 168 -29.62 -1.51 -15.36
C ALA A 168 -28.91 -0.24 -15.84
N GLU A 169 -27.66 -0.02 -15.43
CA GLU A 169 -26.87 1.13 -15.87
C GLU A 169 -26.41 0.98 -17.34
N LEU A 170 -26.11 -0.22 -17.79
CA LEU A 170 -25.79 -0.50 -19.19
C LEU A 170 -27.00 -0.21 -20.09
N GLU A 171 -28.20 -0.69 -19.70
CA GLU A 171 -29.45 -0.43 -20.43
C GLU A 171 -29.76 1.08 -20.54
N ASN A 172 -29.52 1.86 -19.47
CA ASN A 172 -29.72 3.31 -19.44
C ASN A 172 -28.93 4.04 -20.53
N VAL A 173 -27.76 3.50 -20.94
CA VAL A 173 -26.94 4.10 -22.01
C VAL A 173 -26.99 3.32 -23.32
N GLY A 174 -27.85 2.30 -23.41
CA GLY A 174 -27.99 1.45 -24.59
C GLY A 174 -26.72 0.63 -24.88
N LEU A 175 -26.06 0.11 -23.86
CA LEU A 175 -24.98 -0.84 -23.97
C LEU A 175 -25.45 -2.24 -23.56
N THR A 176 -24.81 -3.24 -24.11
CA THR A 176 -25.00 -4.64 -23.73
C THR A 176 -23.72 -5.19 -23.07
N PRO A 177 -23.84 -6.09 -22.10
CA PRO A 177 -22.69 -6.74 -21.51
C PRO A 177 -21.96 -7.63 -22.53
N SER A 178 -20.65 -7.82 -22.32
CA SER A 178 -19.84 -8.74 -23.11
C SER A 178 -20.23 -10.20 -22.76
N PRO A 179 -19.99 -11.16 -23.70
CA PRO A 179 -20.21 -12.58 -23.41
C PRO A 179 -19.26 -13.08 -22.31
N GLU A 180 -19.56 -14.25 -21.78
CA GLU A 180 -18.70 -14.94 -20.81
C GLU A 180 -17.32 -15.24 -21.44
N ALA A 181 -16.27 -15.16 -20.64
CA ALA A 181 -14.91 -15.49 -21.02
C ALA A 181 -14.75 -17.02 -21.17
N SER A 182 -13.70 -17.45 -21.87
CA SER A 182 -13.37 -18.88 -21.96
C SER A 182 -12.99 -19.45 -20.58
N ARG A 183 -13.17 -20.74 -20.41
CA ARG A 183 -12.82 -21.43 -19.15
C ARG A 183 -11.34 -21.29 -18.80
N GLU A 184 -10.45 -21.29 -19.80
CA GLU A 184 -9.01 -21.05 -19.63
C GLU A 184 -8.73 -19.64 -19.09
N THR A 185 -9.45 -18.65 -19.61
CA THR A 185 -9.35 -17.27 -19.10
C THR A 185 -9.87 -17.19 -17.68
N LEU A 186 -10.99 -17.84 -17.37
CA LEU A 186 -11.62 -17.79 -16.03
C LEU A 186 -10.74 -18.44 -14.96
N ILE A 187 -10.19 -19.64 -15.22
CA ILE A 187 -9.31 -20.29 -14.23
C ILE A 187 -8.05 -19.45 -14.00
N ARG A 188 -7.38 -18.99 -15.06
CA ARG A 188 -6.20 -18.15 -14.95
C ARG A 188 -6.49 -16.87 -14.14
N ARG A 189 -7.61 -16.23 -14.40
CA ARG A 189 -8.08 -15.02 -13.72
C ARG A 189 -8.31 -15.26 -12.23
N LEU A 190 -9.02 -16.33 -11.87
CA LEU A 190 -9.30 -16.68 -10.48
C LEU A 190 -8.01 -16.93 -9.68
N TYR A 191 -7.07 -17.68 -10.26
CA TYR A 191 -5.79 -17.97 -9.62
C TYR A 191 -4.96 -16.70 -9.41
N ALA A 192 -4.89 -15.82 -10.39
CA ALA A 192 -4.19 -14.53 -10.28
C ALA A 192 -4.83 -13.62 -9.21
N ASP A 193 -6.15 -13.57 -9.17
CA ASP A 193 -6.89 -12.67 -8.29
C ASP A 193 -6.91 -13.19 -6.83
N LEU A 194 -7.13 -14.50 -6.61
CA LEU A 194 -7.35 -15.06 -5.27
C LEU A 194 -6.06 -15.51 -4.57
N ILE A 195 -5.12 -16.09 -5.29
CA ILE A 195 -3.89 -16.62 -4.69
C ILE A 195 -2.60 -16.04 -5.29
N GLY A 196 -2.68 -15.38 -6.45
CA GLY A 196 -1.52 -14.75 -7.10
C GLY A 196 -0.47 -15.75 -7.61
N LEU A 197 -0.88 -16.98 -7.91
CA LEU A 197 -0.08 -18.06 -8.47
C LEU A 197 -0.79 -18.66 -9.67
N PRO A 198 -0.07 -19.26 -10.66
CA PRO A 198 -0.71 -19.97 -11.76
C PRO A 198 -1.30 -21.30 -11.30
N PRO A 199 -2.37 -21.80 -11.95
CA PRO A 199 -2.78 -23.18 -11.81
C PRO A 199 -1.73 -24.13 -12.43
N SER A 200 -1.67 -25.36 -11.95
CA SER A 200 -0.97 -26.45 -12.63
C SER A 200 -1.70 -26.83 -13.92
N GLN A 201 -1.02 -27.53 -14.83
CA GLN A 201 -1.66 -28.02 -16.05
C GLN A 201 -2.77 -29.04 -15.74
N GLU A 202 -2.58 -29.84 -14.72
CA GLU A 202 -3.53 -30.81 -14.21
C GLU A 202 -4.82 -30.13 -13.71
N GLU A 203 -4.72 -29.08 -12.91
CA GLU A 203 -5.88 -28.30 -12.43
C GLU A 203 -6.62 -27.62 -13.59
N VAL A 204 -5.88 -27.13 -14.60
CA VAL A 204 -6.49 -26.60 -15.82
C VAL A 204 -7.28 -27.68 -16.54
N ASP A 205 -6.70 -28.88 -16.74
CA ASP A 205 -7.35 -29.98 -17.43
C ASP A 205 -8.58 -30.48 -16.67
N GLU A 206 -8.49 -30.63 -15.36
CA GLU A 206 -9.62 -31.00 -14.51
C GLU A 206 -10.76 -30.00 -14.66
N PHE A 207 -10.48 -28.72 -14.53
CA PHE A 207 -11.50 -27.69 -14.67
C PHE A 207 -12.10 -27.66 -16.08
N LEU A 208 -11.30 -27.77 -17.15
CA LEU A 208 -11.82 -27.74 -18.52
C LEU A 208 -12.66 -28.96 -18.88
N THR A 209 -12.42 -30.11 -18.28
CA THR A 209 -13.16 -31.35 -18.52
C THR A 209 -14.39 -31.52 -17.63
N ASP A 210 -14.44 -30.86 -16.48
CA ASP A 210 -15.57 -30.87 -15.57
C ASP A 210 -16.75 -30.11 -16.17
N GLN A 211 -17.83 -30.85 -16.48
CA GLN A 211 -19.08 -30.32 -17.04
C GLN A 211 -20.18 -30.14 -15.98
N SER A 212 -19.87 -30.30 -14.71
CA SER A 212 -20.85 -30.07 -13.65
C SER A 212 -21.28 -28.58 -13.63
N PRO A 213 -22.55 -28.29 -13.31
CA PRO A 213 -23.04 -26.90 -13.32
C PRO A 213 -22.41 -26.03 -12.24
N ASP A 214 -21.81 -26.63 -11.22
CA ASP A 214 -21.14 -25.97 -10.08
C ASP A 214 -19.61 -26.02 -10.16
N ALA A 215 -19.01 -26.51 -11.26
CA ALA A 215 -17.56 -26.57 -11.44
C ALA A 215 -16.84 -25.25 -11.17
N TYR A 216 -17.41 -24.14 -11.64
CA TYR A 216 -16.87 -22.82 -11.42
C TYR A 216 -16.95 -22.39 -9.94
N GLU A 217 -18.07 -22.67 -9.28
CA GLU A 217 -18.25 -22.38 -7.86
C GLU A 217 -17.32 -23.21 -6.99
N GLN A 218 -17.16 -24.49 -7.29
CA GLN A 218 -16.22 -25.38 -6.60
C GLN A 218 -14.78 -24.88 -6.71
N LEU A 219 -14.38 -24.39 -7.89
CA LEU A 219 -13.07 -23.78 -8.11
C LEU A 219 -12.88 -22.51 -7.26
N VAL A 220 -13.89 -21.64 -7.20
CA VAL A 220 -13.87 -20.44 -6.35
C VAL A 220 -13.72 -20.83 -4.86
N ASP A 221 -14.51 -21.80 -4.39
CA ASP A 221 -14.45 -22.27 -3.00
C ASP A 221 -13.08 -22.89 -2.66
N HIS A 222 -12.53 -23.69 -3.58
CA HIS A 222 -11.19 -24.27 -3.43
C HIS A 222 -10.13 -23.19 -3.24
N LEU A 223 -10.13 -22.16 -4.07
CA LEU A 223 -9.16 -21.07 -4.01
C LEU A 223 -9.33 -20.17 -2.77
N LEU A 224 -10.58 -19.93 -2.35
CA LEU A 224 -10.87 -19.20 -1.10
C LEU A 224 -10.41 -19.98 0.15
N ALA A 225 -10.37 -21.31 0.08
CA ALA A 225 -9.87 -22.17 1.16
C ALA A 225 -8.33 -22.32 1.15
N SER A 226 -7.65 -21.89 0.08
CA SER A 226 -6.20 -21.99 -0.03
C SER A 226 -5.48 -21.14 1.02
N GLN A 227 -4.37 -21.65 1.58
CA GLN A 227 -3.50 -20.89 2.49
C GLN A 227 -2.81 -19.69 1.78
N HIS A 228 -2.68 -19.74 0.46
CA HIS A 228 -2.11 -18.66 -0.36
C HIS A 228 -3.07 -17.49 -0.57
N TYR A 229 -4.36 -17.64 -0.23
CA TYR A 229 -5.35 -16.56 -0.25
C TYR A 229 -4.93 -15.40 0.68
N GLY A 230 -4.57 -15.72 1.93
CA GLY A 230 -4.14 -14.70 2.89
C GLY A 230 -2.89 -13.96 2.44
N GLU A 231 -1.92 -14.65 1.81
CA GLU A 231 -0.73 -13.99 1.25
C GLU A 231 -1.09 -12.99 0.15
N ARG A 232 -2.01 -13.37 -0.75
CA ARG A 232 -2.44 -12.50 -1.86
C ARG A 232 -3.22 -11.29 -1.37
N MET A 233 -4.16 -11.48 -0.46
CA MET A 233 -4.97 -10.40 0.10
C MET A 233 -4.17 -9.47 1.01
N ALA A 234 -3.17 -9.99 1.73
CA ALA A 234 -2.30 -9.22 2.60
C ALA A 234 -1.47 -8.18 1.82
N MET A 235 -1.11 -8.40 0.56
CA MET A 235 -0.26 -7.47 -0.22
C MET A 235 -0.80 -6.03 -0.16
N ALA A 236 -2.08 -5.82 -0.47
CA ALA A 236 -2.71 -4.51 -0.43
C ALA A 236 -2.82 -3.94 0.99
N TRP A 237 -3.09 -4.81 1.98
CA TRP A 237 -3.18 -4.39 3.38
C TRP A 237 -1.82 -3.95 3.95
N LEU A 238 -0.73 -4.63 3.56
CA LEU A 238 0.63 -4.25 3.95
C LEU A 238 1.02 -2.87 3.38
N ASP A 239 0.59 -2.55 2.16
CA ASP A 239 0.81 -1.25 1.55
C ASP A 239 0.02 -0.14 2.25
N ALA A 240 -1.26 -0.38 2.59
CA ALA A 240 -2.08 0.53 3.39
C ALA A 240 -1.47 0.74 4.78
N ALA A 241 -0.96 -0.30 5.39
CA ALA A 241 -0.30 -0.26 6.70
C ALA A 241 1.14 0.29 6.67
N ARG A 242 1.70 0.63 5.52
CA ARG A 242 3.10 1.09 5.36
C ARG A 242 4.12 0.06 5.86
N PHE A 243 3.78 -1.24 5.81
CA PHE A 243 4.64 -2.30 6.33
C PHE A 243 6.03 -2.28 5.68
N ALA A 244 7.07 -2.41 6.49
CA ALA A 244 8.43 -2.65 6.03
C ALA A 244 9.24 -3.38 7.12
N ASP A 245 10.32 -4.01 6.70
CA ASP A 245 11.26 -4.68 7.60
C ASP A 245 12.34 -3.74 8.14
N SER A 246 12.27 -2.44 7.81
CA SER A 246 13.19 -1.40 8.28
C SER A 246 12.48 -0.11 8.66
N ASN A 247 13.18 0.76 9.41
CA ASN A 247 12.64 1.97 10.01
C ASN A 247 12.53 3.16 9.04
N GLY A 248 13.33 3.19 7.97
CA GLY A 248 13.50 4.36 7.11
C GLY A 248 14.52 5.38 7.66
N PHE A 249 14.56 6.56 7.06
CA PHE A 249 15.54 7.60 7.27
C PHE A 249 17.00 7.13 7.03
N GLN A 250 17.98 7.93 7.40
CA GLN A 250 19.40 7.63 7.19
C GLN A 250 19.88 6.36 7.92
N GLN A 251 19.34 6.12 9.11
CA GLN A 251 19.75 4.97 9.89
C GLN A 251 19.12 3.67 9.45
N ASP A 252 17.92 3.69 8.96
CA ASP A 252 17.14 2.59 8.39
C ASP A 252 17.38 1.21 9.01
N GLY A 253 17.30 1.15 10.36
CA GLY A 253 17.55 -0.06 11.11
C GLY A 253 16.49 -1.13 10.85
N ASP A 254 16.91 -2.39 10.86
CA ASP A 254 16.02 -3.53 10.66
C ASP A 254 15.05 -3.67 11.85
N THR A 255 13.87 -4.24 11.60
CA THR A 255 12.82 -4.49 12.58
C THR A 255 12.34 -5.94 12.54
N TRP A 256 11.45 -6.33 13.46
CA TRP A 256 10.78 -7.63 13.44
C TRP A 256 9.27 -7.50 13.17
N GLN A 257 8.87 -6.51 12.36
CA GLN A 257 7.44 -6.30 12.03
C GLN A 257 6.86 -7.41 11.15
N TRP A 258 7.69 -8.29 10.57
CA TRP A 258 7.24 -9.48 9.86
C TRP A 258 6.33 -10.40 10.72
N ILE A 259 6.44 -10.37 12.05
CA ILE A 259 5.55 -11.10 12.96
C ILE A 259 4.10 -10.61 12.81
N TRP A 260 3.90 -9.31 12.63
CA TRP A 260 2.59 -8.74 12.35
C TRP A 260 2.11 -9.06 10.92
N ARG A 261 3.00 -9.08 9.93
CA ARG A 261 2.66 -9.54 8.57
C ARG A 261 2.07 -10.95 8.61
N ASP A 262 2.69 -11.86 9.34
CA ASP A 262 2.24 -13.24 9.47
C ASP A 262 0.88 -13.30 10.20
N TRP A 263 0.65 -12.44 11.20
CA TRP A 263 -0.64 -12.29 11.84
C TRP A 263 -1.73 -11.88 10.82
N VAL A 264 -1.45 -10.91 9.94
CA VAL A 264 -2.39 -10.46 8.89
C VAL A 264 -2.72 -11.60 7.93
N ILE A 265 -1.72 -12.34 7.45
CA ILE A 265 -1.92 -13.47 6.54
C ILE A 265 -2.83 -14.53 7.18
N ASN A 266 -2.57 -14.89 8.42
CA ASN A 266 -3.36 -15.88 9.14
C ASN A 266 -4.80 -15.40 9.38
N ALA A 267 -4.99 -14.16 9.81
CA ALA A 267 -6.32 -13.58 10.03
C ALA A 267 -7.18 -13.56 8.76
N LEU A 268 -6.57 -13.29 7.60
CA LEU A 268 -7.25 -13.33 6.31
C LEU A 268 -7.56 -14.77 5.86
N ASN A 269 -6.66 -15.72 6.12
CA ASN A 269 -6.90 -17.14 5.84
C ASN A 269 -8.04 -17.71 6.68
N ASP A 270 -8.12 -17.30 7.94
CA ASP A 270 -9.17 -17.70 8.89
C ASP A 270 -10.50 -16.97 8.64
N ASP A 271 -10.57 -16.10 7.61
CA ASP A 271 -11.72 -15.23 7.34
C ASP A 271 -12.19 -14.45 8.58
N MET A 272 -11.22 -13.94 9.37
CA MET A 272 -11.53 -13.13 10.54
C MET A 272 -12.48 -12.00 10.14
N PRO A 273 -13.66 -11.85 10.77
CA PRO A 273 -14.58 -10.77 10.47
C PRO A 273 -13.87 -9.41 10.42
N PHE A 274 -14.14 -8.60 9.39
CA PHE A 274 -13.40 -7.36 9.15
C PHE A 274 -13.50 -6.35 10.29
N ASP A 275 -14.61 -6.34 11.03
CA ASP A 275 -14.76 -5.55 12.26
C ASP A 275 -13.80 -6.02 13.35
N GLN A 276 -13.74 -7.33 13.64
CA GLN A 276 -12.79 -7.91 14.58
C GLN A 276 -11.34 -7.67 14.13
N PHE A 277 -11.02 -7.95 12.87
CA PHE A 277 -9.71 -7.72 12.26
C PHE A 277 -9.24 -6.26 12.45
N SER A 278 -10.15 -5.32 12.31
CA SER A 278 -9.86 -3.89 12.48
C SER A 278 -9.76 -3.47 13.95
N ILE A 279 -10.68 -3.95 14.79
CA ILE A 279 -10.67 -3.65 16.24
C ILE A 279 -9.37 -4.16 16.87
N GLU A 280 -8.94 -5.37 16.54
CA GLU A 280 -7.69 -5.93 17.07
C GLU A 280 -6.47 -5.13 16.62
N GLN A 281 -6.44 -4.65 15.39
CA GLN A 281 -5.33 -3.81 14.90
C GLN A 281 -5.31 -2.42 15.50
N LEU A 282 -6.45 -1.82 15.74
CA LEU A 282 -6.52 -0.48 16.33
C LEU A 282 -6.34 -0.50 17.86
N ALA A 283 -6.88 -1.51 18.54
CA ALA A 283 -7.05 -1.53 19.98
C ALA A 283 -6.99 -2.91 20.63
N GLY A 284 -6.35 -3.89 20.02
CA GLY A 284 -6.28 -5.27 20.52
C GLY A 284 -5.69 -5.39 21.93
N ASP A 285 -4.75 -4.50 22.30
CA ASP A 285 -4.16 -4.41 23.65
C ASP A 285 -5.13 -3.85 24.71
N LEU A 286 -6.22 -3.20 24.29
CA LEU A 286 -7.25 -2.64 25.18
C LEU A 286 -8.47 -3.57 25.35
N LEU A 287 -8.48 -4.71 24.69
CA LEU A 287 -9.53 -5.71 24.85
C LEU A 287 -9.41 -6.38 26.23
N PRO A 288 -10.54 -6.81 26.84
CA PRO A 288 -10.49 -7.59 28.07
C PRO A 288 -9.62 -8.84 27.90
N ASP A 289 -8.73 -9.09 28.85
CA ASP A 289 -7.81 -10.24 28.84
C ASP A 289 -7.04 -10.43 27.52
N ALA A 290 -6.58 -9.32 26.96
CA ALA A 290 -5.92 -9.25 25.65
C ALA A 290 -4.84 -10.33 25.45
N THR A 291 -5.04 -11.18 24.46
CA THR A 291 -4.10 -12.24 24.09
C THR A 291 -2.83 -11.69 23.45
N GLN A 292 -1.79 -12.52 23.39
CA GLN A 292 -0.57 -12.16 22.66
C GLN A 292 -0.82 -11.81 21.20
N GLN A 293 -1.73 -12.52 20.51
CA GLN A 293 -2.08 -12.27 19.12
C GLN A 293 -2.78 -10.92 18.95
N GLN A 294 -3.68 -10.57 19.84
CA GLN A 294 -4.37 -9.28 19.86
C GLN A 294 -3.40 -8.11 20.13
N GLN A 295 -2.40 -8.32 20.99
CA GLN A 295 -1.33 -7.33 21.16
C GLN A 295 -0.47 -7.19 19.89
N ILE A 296 -0.10 -8.30 19.23
CA ILE A 296 0.63 -8.29 17.96
C ILE A 296 -0.15 -7.55 16.86
N ALA A 297 -1.47 -7.74 16.79
CA ALA A 297 -2.33 -7.05 15.83
C ALA A 297 -2.13 -5.53 15.86
N THR A 298 -1.93 -4.93 17.05
CA THR A 298 -1.76 -3.48 17.21
C THR A 298 -0.49 -2.92 16.55
N ALA A 299 0.42 -3.78 16.11
CA ALA A 299 1.61 -3.38 15.38
C ALA A 299 1.30 -2.67 14.04
N PHE A 300 0.06 -2.77 13.52
CA PHE A 300 -0.44 -1.92 12.44
C PHE A 300 -0.10 -0.44 12.68
N ASN A 301 -0.37 0.05 13.90
CA ASN A 301 -0.12 1.44 14.29
C ASN A 301 1.37 1.77 14.47
N ARG A 302 2.26 0.80 14.38
CA ARG A 302 3.70 0.94 14.60
C ARG A 302 4.53 0.81 13.33
N ASN A 303 3.90 0.67 12.17
CA ASN A 303 4.54 0.61 10.86
C ASN A 303 4.92 1.98 10.29
N HIS A 304 4.83 3.05 11.05
CA HIS A 304 5.30 4.36 10.65
C HIS A 304 6.84 4.42 10.56
N LEU A 305 7.35 5.48 9.95
CA LEU A 305 8.79 5.77 9.94
C LEU A 305 9.32 6.04 11.36
N LEU A 306 10.56 5.60 11.65
CA LEU A 306 11.24 5.86 12.92
C LEU A 306 12.62 6.50 12.69
N ASN A 307 12.77 7.74 13.10
CA ASN A 307 14.02 8.47 12.95
C ASN A 307 15.00 8.16 14.09
N GLY A 308 16.10 7.46 13.76
CA GLY A 308 17.19 7.16 14.69
C GLY A 308 18.40 8.09 14.59
N GLU A 309 18.31 9.18 13.83
CA GLU A 309 19.44 10.09 13.60
C GLU A 309 19.86 10.83 14.88
N GLY A 310 21.16 11.12 14.99
CA GLY A 310 21.74 11.75 16.17
C GLY A 310 21.17 13.14 16.50
N GLY A 311 20.79 13.91 15.48
CA GLY A 311 20.21 15.25 15.60
C GLY A 311 18.70 15.30 15.73
N ALA A 312 17.98 14.18 15.59
CA ALA A 312 16.54 14.16 15.67
C ALA A 312 16.04 14.55 17.08
N ILE A 313 14.98 15.36 17.13
CA ILE A 313 14.31 15.75 18.37
C ILE A 313 13.23 14.70 18.68
N ALA A 314 13.34 14.03 19.81
CA ALA A 314 12.49 12.89 20.17
C ALA A 314 11.00 13.26 20.19
N GLU A 315 10.65 14.43 20.76
CA GLU A 315 9.25 14.87 20.86
C GLU A 315 8.67 15.23 19.49
N GLU A 316 9.42 15.88 18.61
CA GLU A 316 9.03 16.14 17.23
C GLU A 316 8.73 14.82 16.49
N GLN A 317 9.62 13.84 16.61
CA GLN A 317 9.41 12.53 15.98
C GLN A 317 8.20 11.80 16.56
N ARG A 318 7.91 11.97 17.85
CA ARG A 318 6.71 11.42 18.48
C ARG A 318 5.44 12.03 17.87
N PHE A 319 5.40 13.35 17.66
CA PHE A 319 4.27 13.97 16.98
C PHE A 319 4.14 13.53 15.51
N ASN A 320 5.24 13.40 14.79
CA ASN A 320 5.21 12.85 13.42
C ASN A 320 4.61 11.43 13.40
N ASN A 321 4.90 10.59 14.39
CA ASN A 321 4.27 9.28 14.54
C ASN A 321 2.76 9.38 14.78
N LEU A 322 2.31 10.37 15.56
CA LEU A 322 0.88 10.60 15.81
C LEU A 322 0.15 11.08 14.56
N PHE A 323 0.74 12.02 13.82
CA PHE A 323 0.19 12.50 12.55
C PHE A 323 0.03 11.37 11.54
N ASP A 324 1.06 10.56 11.37
CA ASP A 324 1.02 9.39 10.49
C ASP A 324 -0.09 8.39 10.88
N ARG A 325 -0.35 8.16 12.17
CA ARG A 325 -1.43 7.28 12.63
C ARG A 325 -2.81 7.85 12.31
N VAL A 326 -3.01 9.15 12.50
CA VAL A 326 -4.28 9.81 12.14
C VAL A 326 -4.53 9.68 10.65
N ASP A 327 -3.55 10.05 9.82
CA ASP A 327 -3.68 10.05 8.38
C ASP A 327 -3.90 8.63 7.84
N THR A 328 -3.15 7.65 8.37
CA THR A 328 -3.32 6.25 7.98
C THR A 328 -4.67 5.70 8.38
N THR A 329 -5.14 5.98 9.61
CA THR A 329 -6.45 5.51 10.09
C THR A 329 -7.58 6.11 9.26
N SER A 330 -7.51 7.42 9.00
CA SER A 330 -8.52 8.12 8.19
C SER A 330 -8.56 7.59 6.76
N THR A 331 -7.40 7.41 6.11
CA THR A 331 -7.34 6.86 4.76
C THR A 331 -7.80 5.40 4.73
N THR A 332 -7.39 4.58 5.73
CA THR A 332 -7.65 3.13 5.71
C THR A 332 -9.09 2.79 5.98
N TRP A 333 -9.76 3.39 6.95
CA TRP A 333 -11.11 3.03 7.36
C TRP A 333 -12.18 4.04 6.96
N LEU A 334 -11.83 5.33 6.87
CA LEU A 334 -12.79 6.36 6.49
C LEU A 334 -12.72 6.74 5.00
N GLY A 335 -11.63 6.41 4.30
CA GLY A 335 -11.42 6.89 2.94
C GLY A 335 -11.45 8.43 2.89
N LEU A 336 -10.80 9.08 3.84
CA LEU A 336 -10.73 10.55 3.95
C LEU A 336 -9.28 11.00 4.09
N THR A 337 -8.93 12.07 3.40
CA THR A 337 -7.61 12.70 3.46
C THR A 337 -7.59 13.78 4.54
N MET A 338 -7.32 13.41 5.80
CA MET A 338 -7.37 14.34 6.93
C MET A 338 -6.10 15.18 7.15
N ALA A 339 -5.00 14.91 6.46
CA ALA A 339 -3.71 15.58 6.67
C ALA A 339 -3.77 17.11 6.56
N CYS A 340 -4.64 17.66 5.72
CA CYS A 340 -4.86 19.12 5.64
C CYS A 340 -5.32 19.72 6.96
N ALA A 341 -6.12 18.97 7.73
CA ALA A 341 -6.69 19.42 9.00
C ALA A 341 -5.67 19.45 10.17
N GLN A 342 -4.46 18.96 9.95
CA GLN A 342 -3.35 19.14 10.89
C GLN A 342 -3.03 20.62 11.15
N CYS A 343 -3.10 21.46 10.13
CA CYS A 343 -2.64 22.85 10.19
C CYS A 343 -3.77 23.90 10.19
N HIS A 344 -4.92 23.58 9.60
CA HIS A 344 -6.10 24.45 9.45
C HIS A 344 -7.32 23.59 9.12
N ASP A 345 -8.53 24.13 9.21
CA ASP A 345 -9.73 23.40 8.80
C ASP A 345 -9.58 22.86 7.36
N HIS A 346 -10.12 21.66 7.11
CA HIS A 346 -9.99 21.04 5.81
C HIS A 346 -10.60 21.93 4.70
N LYS A 347 -9.92 21.98 3.58
CA LYS A 347 -10.21 22.95 2.53
C LYS A 347 -11.56 22.73 1.83
N TYR A 348 -11.97 21.47 1.71
CA TYR A 348 -13.16 21.07 0.94
C TYR A 348 -14.16 20.29 1.79
N ASP A 349 -13.65 19.39 2.63
CA ASP A 349 -14.49 18.57 3.50
C ASP A 349 -14.89 19.30 4.77
N PRO A 350 -16.04 18.97 5.36
CA PRO A 350 -16.49 19.55 6.63
C PRO A 350 -15.75 18.93 7.83
N LEU A 351 -14.43 19.01 7.81
CA LEU A 351 -13.51 18.49 8.82
C LEU A 351 -12.72 19.65 9.40
N THR A 352 -12.83 19.88 10.71
CA THR A 352 -12.11 20.96 11.38
C THR A 352 -10.73 20.52 11.86
N GLN A 353 -9.84 21.48 12.10
CA GLN A 353 -8.57 21.23 12.77
C GLN A 353 -8.79 20.58 14.14
N SER A 354 -9.83 20.99 14.87
CA SER A 354 -10.21 20.40 16.15
C SER A 354 -10.55 18.90 16.02
N ASP A 355 -11.25 18.49 14.95
CA ASP A 355 -11.59 17.08 14.68
C ASP A 355 -10.33 16.23 14.49
N TYR A 356 -9.32 16.77 13.78
CA TYR A 356 -8.03 16.10 13.60
C TYR A 356 -7.35 15.82 14.96
N TYR A 357 -7.27 16.82 15.84
CA TYR A 357 -6.63 16.64 17.15
C TYR A 357 -7.48 15.84 18.15
N ARG A 358 -8.80 15.81 18.01
CA ARG A 358 -9.67 14.89 18.73
C ARG A 358 -9.39 13.44 18.35
N LEU A 359 -9.19 13.16 17.05
CA LEU A 359 -8.77 11.84 16.59
C LEU A 359 -7.33 11.51 17.02
N LEU A 360 -6.41 12.47 16.96
CA LEU A 360 -5.03 12.31 17.43
C LEU A 360 -4.95 11.91 18.91
N HIS A 361 -5.90 12.40 19.74
CA HIS A 361 -5.92 12.11 21.18
C HIS A 361 -5.86 10.62 21.50
N VAL A 362 -6.56 9.78 20.73
CA VAL A 362 -6.61 8.32 20.99
C VAL A 362 -5.23 7.65 20.83
N PHE A 363 -4.36 8.21 20.01
CA PHE A 363 -3.01 7.70 19.80
C PHE A 363 -1.95 8.34 20.71
N ASN A 364 -2.28 9.43 21.40
CA ASN A 364 -1.33 10.18 22.23
C ASN A 364 -1.07 9.54 23.61
N GLN A 365 -1.72 8.42 23.93
CA GLN A 365 -1.65 7.77 25.24
C GLN A 365 -0.52 6.71 25.33
N VAL A 366 0.15 6.42 24.22
CA VAL A 366 1.18 5.39 24.13
C VAL A 366 2.50 5.86 24.75
N SER A 367 3.18 4.99 25.50
CA SER A 367 4.46 5.28 26.18
C SER A 367 5.69 5.36 25.28
N GLU A 368 5.51 5.76 24.04
CA GLU A 368 6.61 5.92 23.09
C GLU A 368 7.45 7.18 23.31
N THR A 369 8.70 7.14 22.87
CA THR A 369 9.68 8.23 23.01
C THR A 369 9.98 8.95 21.71
N GLY A 370 9.36 8.55 20.59
CA GLY A 370 9.64 9.06 19.25
C GLY A 370 10.95 8.57 18.62
N ARG A 371 11.75 7.79 19.34
CA ARG A 371 13.02 7.26 18.85
C ARG A 371 13.12 5.75 18.97
N PRO A 372 13.75 5.06 18.00
CA PRO A 372 14.04 3.64 18.13
C PRO A 372 15.18 3.41 19.15
N GLY A 373 15.05 2.35 19.93
CA GLY A 373 16.11 1.82 20.76
C GLY A 373 17.15 1.04 19.93
N ARG A 374 18.32 0.83 20.48
CA ARG A 374 19.39 0.02 19.85
C ARG A 374 19.40 -1.37 20.47
N GLN A 375 18.94 -2.37 19.74
CA GLN A 375 19.00 -3.77 20.15
C GLN A 375 20.33 -4.41 19.73
N SER A 376 20.78 -4.11 18.50
CA SER A 376 22.07 -4.57 17.98
C SER A 376 22.70 -3.55 17.03
N THR A 377 23.70 -3.94 16.25
CA THR A 377 24.28 -3.11 15.20
C THR A 377 23.31 -2.85 14.06
N ARG A 378 22.43 -3.81 13.73
CA ARG A 378 21.44 -3.72 12.66
C ARG A 378 20.04 -3.37 13.18
N ILE A 379 19.61 -3.99 14.28
CA ILE A 379 18.25 -3.97 14.75
C ILE A 379 17.95 -2.74 15.61
N ARG A 380 16.85 -2.07 15.27
CA ARG A 380 16.34 -0.87 15.92
C ARG A 380 14.84 -0.98 16.14
N VAL A 381 14.40 -1.11 17.38
CA VAL A 381 12.99 -1.24 17.76
C VAL A 381 12.65 -0.19 18.79
N ALA A 382 11.52 0.48 18.62
CA ALA A 382 11.01 1.47 19.57
C ALA A 382 10.08 0.83 20.61
N THR A 383 10.13 1.32 21.84
CA THR A 383 9.16 0.97 22.89
C THR A 383 7.80 1.62 22.62
N PRO A 384 6.68 1.01 23.04
CA PRO A 384 6.57 -0.34 23.59
C PRO A 384 6.74 -1.44 22.55
N PHE A 385 7.22 -2.60 22.96
CA PHE A 385 7.32 -3.79 22.11
C PHE A 385 7.04 -5.05 22.94
N LEU A 386 6.67 -6.11 22.25
CA LEU A 386 6.44 -7.46 22.79
C LEU A 386 7.59 -8.38 22.39
N GLU A 387 8.17 -9.11 23.32
CA GLU A 387 9.15 -10.17 23.02
C GLU A 387 8.42 -11.46 22.60
N VAL A 388 8.72 -11.94 21.40
CA VAL A 388 8.10 -13.15 20.81
C VAL A 388 9.19 -14.21 20.63
N ALA A 389 9.70 -14.70 21.75
CA ALA A 389 10.74 -15.73 21.76
C ALA A 389 10.13 -17.14 21.77
N THR A 390 10.71 -18.05 20.99
CA THR A 390 10.38 -19.48 21.03
C THR A 390 10.81 -20.11 22.36
N ALA A 391 10.30 -21.29 22.67
CA ALA A 391 10.69 -22.03 23.88
C ALA A 391 12.21 -22.27 23.93
N ASP A 392 12.80 -22.62 22.78
CA ASP A 392 14.27 -22.87 22.70
C ASP A 392 15.06 -21.58 22.87
N GLN A 393 14.62 -20.48 22.26
CA GLN A 393 15.25 -19.17 22.45
C GLN A 393 15.19 -18.72 23.92
N LYS A 394 14.04 -18.91 24.60
CA LYS A 394 13.90 -18.61 26.04
C LYS A 394 14.85 -19.47 26.88
N LYS A 395 14.98 -20.75 26.55
CA LYS A 395 15.90 -21.67 27.21
C LYS A 395 17.37 -21.24 27.04
N GLN A 396 17.78 -20.94 25.80
CA GLN A 396 19.14 -20.47 25.51
C GLN A 396 19.43 -19.12 26.17
N LEU A 397 18.50 -18.15 26.11
CA LEU A 397 18.66 -16.86 26.79
C LEU A 397 18.83 -17.05 28.31
N SER A 398 18.06 -17.96 28.90
CA SER A 398 18.17 -18.29 30.32
C SER A 398 19.55 -18.87 30.65
N GLN A 399 20.10 -19.74 29.80
CA GLN A 399 21.45 -20.31 29.97
C GLN A 399 22.52 -19.21 29.88
N PHE A 400 22.47 -18.33 28.88
CA PHE A 400 23.36 -17.19 28.77
C PHE A 400 23.30 -16.27 30.00
N LYS A 401 22.08 -15.97 30.47
CA LYS A 401 21.86 -15.16 31.67
C LYS A 401 22.43 -15.81 32.95
N GLN A 402 22.23 -17.10 33.09
CA GLN A 402 22.77 -17.86 34.22
C GLN A 402 24.30 -17.85 34.22
N ASN A 403 24.92 -18.16 33.07
CA ASN A 403 26.40 -18.14 32.93
C ASN A 403 26.96 -16.73 33.22
N MET A 404 26.36 -15.69 32.65
CA MET A 404 26.76 -14.30 32.92
C MET A 404 26.67 -13.95 34.40
N ARG A 405 25.59 -14.36 35.12
CA ARG A 405 25.44 -14.10 36.56
C ARG A 405 26.45 -14.81 37.43
N LEU A 406 26.83 -16.04 37.07
CA LEU A 406 27.86 -16.79 37.78
C LEU A 406 29.22 -16.08 37.71
N LEU A 407 29.62 -15.67 36.50
CA LEU A 407 30.86 -14.93 36.27
C LEU A 407 30.83 -13.53 36.86
N GLU A 408 29.67 -12.87 36.87
CA GLU A 408 29.49 -11.51 37.44
C GLU A 408 29.83 -11.51 38.96
N LYS A 409 29.43 -12.55 39.66
CA LYS A 409 29.67 -12.68 41.11
C LYS A 409 31.14 -12.54 41.45
N ASP A 410 32.02 -13.15 40.65
CA ASP A 410 33.47 -13.14 40.88
C ASP A 410 34.14 -11.91 40.22
N ALA A 411 33.64 -11.43 39.09
CA ALA A 411 34.19 -10.29 38.37
C ALA A 411 33.85 -8.94 39.02
N LYS A 412 32.65 -8.79 39.60
CA LYS A 412 32.15 -7.51 40.13
C LYS A 412 33.05 -6.90 41.23
N PRO A 413 33.49 -7.65 42.25
CA PRO A 413 34.37 -7.10 43.27
C PRO A 413 35.68 -6.55 42.70
N ILE A 414 36.23 -7.21 41.68
CA ILE A 414 37.50 -6.80 41.02
C ILE A 414 37.26 -5.54 40.21
N ILE A 415 36.13 -5.46 39.49
CA ILE A 415 35.69 -4.27 38.71
C ILE A 415 35.48 -3.07 39.66
N ASP A 416 34.86 -3.29 40.82
CA ASP A 416 34.58 -2.21 41.79
C ASP A 416 35.86 -1.68 42.42
N VAL A 417 36.84 -2.56 42.71
CA VAL A 417 38.18 -2.18 43.18
C VAL A 417 38.88 -1.37 42.08
N ALA A 418 38.86 -1.84 40.83
CA ALA A 418 39.47 -1.15 39.70
C ALA A 418 38.80 0.23 39.47
N TYR A 419 37.49 0.33 39.60
CA TYR A 419 36.76 1.60 39.53
C TYR A 419 37.18 2.58 40.61
N THR A 420 37.24 2.10 41.82
CA THR A 420 37.67 2.91 43.00
C THR A 420 39.08 3.44 42.81
N ALA A 421 40.02 2.59 42.37
CA ALA A 421 41.40 2.96 42.09
C ALA A 421 41.49 4.00 40.96
N TRP A 422 40.78 3.79 39.85
CA TRP A 422 40.74 4.73 38.75
C TRP A 422 40.12 6.06 39.20
N LYS A 423 38.98 6.04 39.90
CA LYS A 423 38.33 7.25 40.42
C LYS A 423 39.22 8.03 41.37
N SER A 424 39.96 7.35 42.27
CA SER A 424 40.90 8.00 43.17
C SER A 424 42.04 8.68 42.41
N GLY A 425 42.51 8.08 41.31
CA GLY A 425 43.53 8.69 40.44
C GLY A 425 43.07 9.94 39.68
N LEU A 426 41.73 10.14 39.51
CA LEU A 426 41.16 11.35 38.92
C LEU A 426 41.21 12.57 39.87
N PHE A 427 41.36 12.35 41.15
CA PHE A 427 41.30 13.37 42.23
C PHE A 427 42.58 13.39 43.06
N SER A 428 43.73 13.09 42.47
CA SER A 428 44.99 13.25 43.15
C SER A 428 45.20 14.72 43.50
N ASP A 429 45.52 15.03 44.76
CA ASP A 429 45.73 16.38 45.30
C ASP A 429 44.49 17.26 45.48
N GLY A 430 43.27 16.68 45.52
CA GLY A 430 42.03 17.41 45.81
C GLY A 430 41.49 18.24 44.63
N GLN A 431 42.13 18.26 43.50
CA GLN A 431 41.64 18.85 42.26
C GLN A 431 41.36 17.76 41.21
N ALA A 432 40.31 17.96 40.43
CA ALA A 432 40.02 17.07 39.30
C ALA A 432 41.13 17.25 38.28
N ALA A 433 41.85 16.16 37.96
CA ALA A 433 42.82 16.19 36.88
C ALA A 433 42.16 16.75 35.61
N ASP A 434 42.87 17.59 34.86
CA ASP A 434 42.38 18.08 33.55
C ASP A 434 42.21 16.91 32.56
N GLY A 435 41.12 16.13 32.80
CA GLY A 435 40.80 14.96 32.01
C GLY A 435 40.25 15.37 30.66
N LYS A 436 41.09 15.42 29.64
CA LYS A 436 40.69 15.61 28.22
C LYS A 436 39.69 14.55 27.74
N ASP A 437 39.51 13.45 28.45
CA ASP A 437 38.71 12.31 28.03
C ASP A 437 37.38 12.11 28.81
N LEU A 438 37.10 12.94 29.81
CA LEU A 438 35.85 12.84 30.57
C LEU A 438 34.64 13.42 29.80
N PRO A 439 33.42 12.89 29.99
CA PRO A 439 32.23 13.43 29.35
C PRO A 439 32.06 14.93 29.61
N ARG A 440 31.86 15.69 28.55
CA ARG A 440 31.68 17.17 28.63
C ARG A 440 30.56 17.59 29.61
N SER A 441 29.55 16.75 29.81
CA SER A 441 28.46 16.98 30.76
C SER A 441 28.84 16.86 32.24
N LEU A 442 29.95 16.18 32.54
CA LEU A 442 30.44 16.01 33.92
C LEU A 442 31.50 17.04 34.29
N THR A 443 32.28 17.51 33.31
CA THR A 443 33.42 18.42 33.55
C THR A 443 33.03 19.68 34.34
N PRO A 444 31.93 20.39 34.04
CA PRO A 444 31.52 21.55 34.84
C PRO A 444 31.13 21.20 36.28
N LEU A 445 30.52 20.02 36.49
CA LEU A 445 30.08 19.57 37.82
C LEU A 445 31.27 19.15 38.66
N LEU A 446 32.29 18.52 38.06
CA LEU A 446 33.50 18.09 38.74
C LEU A 446 34.41 19.26 39.19
N ARG A 447 34.25 20.44 38.55
CA ARG A 447 34.96 21.68 38.92
C ARG A 447 34.30 22.47 40.06
N LYS A 448 33.06 22.14 40.45
CA LYS A 448 32.39 22.76 41.59
C LYS A 448 33.01 22.26 42.92
N PRO A 449 33.12 23.13 43.94
CA PRO A 449 33.44 22.70 45.29
C PRO A 449 32.47 21.62 45.78
N LYS A 450 32.98 20.54 46.37
CA LYS A 450 32.16 19.38 46.83
C LYS A 450 30.99 19.80 47.76
N ASP A 451 31.20 20.83 48.60
CA ASP A 451 30.23 21.31 49.54
C ASP A 451 29.08 22.10 48.91
N THR A 452 29.24 22.51 47.64
CA THR A 452 28.21 23.28 46.88
C THR A 452 27.34 22.41 45.97
N LEU A 453 27.67 21.12 45.88
CA LEU A 453 26.94 20.20 45.02
C LEU A 453 25.63 19.73 45.69
N SER A 454 24.52 19.86 45.00
CA SER A 454 23.27 19.20 45.37
C SER A 454 23.36 17.70 45.32
N ASP A 455 22.46 17.00 46.02
CA ASP A 455 22.45 15.54 46.02
C ASP A 455 22.13 14.96 44.64
N ALA A 456 21.32 15.63 43.83
CA ALA A 456 21.08 15.27 42.43
C ALA A 456 22.36 15.38 41.59
N GLU A 457 23.17 16.45 41.78
CA GLU A 457 24.43 16.62 41.06
C GLU A 457 25.46 15.60 41.52
N LYS A 458 25.57 15.27 42.84
CA LYS A 458 26.44 14.18 43.35
C LYS A 458 26.05 12.84 42.71
N LYS A 459 24.77 12.51 42.65
CA LYS A 459 24.26 11.29 42.01
C LYS A 459 24.58 11.25 40.50
N LYS A 460 24.46 12.39 39.82
CA LYS A 460 24.77 12.53 38.39
C LYS A 460 26.27 12.34 38.12
N ILE A 461 27.14 12.88 38.98
CA ILE A 461 28.59 12.68 38.89
C ILE A 461 28.92 11.18 39.10
N GLU A 462 28.39 10.57 40.15
CA GLU A 462 28.72 9.17 40.48
C GLU A 462 28.30 8.22 39.38
N SER A 463 27.04 8.33 38.92
CA SER A 463 26.51 7.54 37.84
C SER A 463 27.23 7.79 36.50
N GLY A 464 27.59 9.03 36.22
CA GLY A 464 28.28 9.40 34.99
C GLY A 464 29.71 8.90 34.94
N LEU A 465 30.48 9.00 36.08
CA LEU A 465 31.82 8.46 36.17
C LEU A 465 31.80 6.93 36.09
N ARG A 466 30.86 6.27 36.77
CA ARG A 466 30.70 4.82 36.68
C ARG A 466 30.43 4.36 35.26
N ASN A 467 29.49 5.00 34.59
CA ASN A 467 29.16 4.69 33.19
C ASN A 467 30.36 4.93 32.26
N PHE A 468 31.10 6.02 32.44
CA PHE A 468 32.31 6.29 31.65
C PHE A 468 33.39 5.24 31.90
N PHE A 469 33.65 4.87 33.16
CA PHE A 469 34.57 3.81 33.51
C PHE A 469 34.17 2.49 32.84
N ASP A 470 32.92 2.06 33.01
CA ASP A 470 32.43 0.79 32.49
C ASP A 470 32.48 0.71 30.96
N THR A 471 32.29 1.85 30.25
CA THR A 471 32.24 1.88 28.78
C THR A 471 33.58 2.17 28.11
N LYS A 472 34.46 2.96 28.73
CA LYS A 472 35.68 3.47 28.08
C LYS A 472 36.97 3.01 28.76
N VAL A 473 36.98 2.83 30.08
CA VAL A 473 38.20 2.61 30.85
C VAL A 473 38.37 1.17 31.31
N ARG A 474 37.29 0.52 31.78
CA ARG A 474 37.31 -0.79 32.41
C ARG A 474 38.12 -1.80 31.64
N ARG A 475 37.88 -1.94 30.34
CA ARG A 475 38.54 -2.91 29.46
C ARG A 475 40.07 -2.77 29.46
N SER A 476 40.57 -1.52 29.49
CA SER A 476 42.02 -1.29 29.48
C SER A 476 42.69 -1.66 30.81
N VAL A 477 42.05 -1.39 31.96
CA VAL A 477 42.59 -1.61 33.28
C VAL A 477 42.39 -3.04 33.78
N THR A 478 41.38 -3.78 33.26
CA THR A 478 41.10 -5.15 33.70
C THR A 478 41.42 -6.24 32.67
N LYS A 479 42.02 -5.88 31.52
CA LYS A 479 42.29 -6.80 30.39
C LYS A 479 43.17 -8.02 30.76
N HIS A 480 43.91 -7.95 31.84
CA HIS A 480 44.81 -9.01 32.34
C HIS A 480 44.14 -9.93 33.36
N VAL A 481 42.89 -9.65 33.74
CA VAL A 481 42.15 -10.45 34.73
C VAL A 481 41.21 -11.41 34.01
N SER A 482 41.54 -12.73 34.03
CA SER A 482 40.83 -13.74 33.24
C SER A 482 39.34 -13.77 33.56
N VAL A 483 38.91 -13.76 34.81
CA VAL A 483 37.51 -13.80 35.23
C VAL A 483 36.72 -12.60 34.76
N VAL A 484 37.30 -11.39 34.70
CA VAL A 484 36.65 -10.20 34.16
C VAL A 484 36.50 -10.33 32.63
N THR A 485 37.54 -10.85 31.96
CA THR A 485 37.50 -11.07 30.51
C THR A 485 36.45 -12.13 30.15
N GLU A 486 36.33 -13.19 30.92
CA GLU A 486 35.29 -14.23 30.73
C GLU A 486 33.90 -13.70 30.98
N TYR A 487 33.70 -12.88 32.02
CA TYR A 487 32.43 -12.16 32.25
C TYR A 487 32.05 -11.26 31.08
N GLU A 488 33.02 -10.48 30.55
CA GLU A 488 32.77 -9.62 29.41
C GLU A 488 32.38 -10.40 28.14
N LYS A 489 33.06 -11.54 27.90
CA LYS A 489 32.69 -12.45 26.80
C LYS A 489 31.28 -13.02 26.98
N ALA A 490 30.94 -13.48 28.17
CA ALA A 490 29.62 -14.03 28.48
C ALA A 490 28.54 -12.95 28.36
N LYS A 491 28.83 -11.73 28.82
CA LYS A 491 27.94 -10.58 28.66
C LYS A 491 27.73 -10.21 27.19
N GLN A 492 28.81 -10.15 26.40
CA GLN A 492 28.71 -9.91 24.95
C GLN A 492 27.88 -10.99 24.24
N ALA A 493 28.09 -12.27 24.59
CA ALA A 493 27.33 -13.38 24.03
C ALA A 493 25.81 -13.27 24.38
N HIS A 494 25.52 -12.95 25.66
CA HIS A 494 24.14 -12.71 26.10
C HIS A 494 23.49 -11.52 25.35
N ASP A 495 24.20 -10.40 25.31
CA ASP A 495 23.66 -9.16 24.70
C ASP A 495 23.48 -9.33 23.19
N ALA A 496 24.42 -9.98 22.49
CA ALA A 496 24.30 -10.31 21.07
C ALA A 496 23.12 -11.26 20.80
N PHE A 497 23.02 -12.35 21.58
CA PHE A 497 21.89 -13.27 21.41
C PHE A 497 20.55 -12.58 21.70
N SER A 498 20.46 -11.83 22.80
CA SER A 498 19.24 -11.07 23.13
C SER A 498 18.92 -10.01 22.09
N GLY A 499 19.94 -9.34 21.51
CA GLY A 499 19.77 -8.26 20.54
C GLY A 499 19.43 -8.72 19.12
N ASP A 500 19.98 -9.87 18.69
CA ASP A 500 19.88 -10.32 17.30
C ASP A 500 18.95 -11.53 17.10
N LYS A 501 18.66 -12.29 18.17
CA LYS A 501 17.92 -13.55 18.06
C LYS A 501 16.57 -13.57 18.77
N ILE A 502 16.31 -12.62 19.68
CA ILE A 502 15.01 -12.53 20.36
C ILE A 502 14.12 -11.51 19.62
N PRO A 503 13.11 -11.96 18.89
CA PRO A 503 12.24 -11.04 18.14
C PRO A 503 11.44 -10.14 19.08
N ARG A 504 11.33 -8.87 18.70
CA ARG A 504 10.56 -7.83 19.40
C ARG A 504 9.70 -7.08 18.42
N VAL A 505 8.41 -7.38 18.41
CA VAL A 505 7.43 -6.66 17.59
C VAL A 505 6.98 -5.40 18.31
N MET A 506 6.98 -4.27 17.62
CA MET A 506 6.47 -3.00 18.18
C MET A 506 4.95 -3.06 18.26
N ILE A 507 4.40 -2.79 19.44
CA ILE A 507 2.97 -2.85 19.73
C ILE A 507 2.47 -1.50 20.27
N MET A 508 1.15 -1.38 20.42
CA MET A 508 0.54 -0.31 21.20
C MET A 508 0.45 -0.69 22.67
N ASN A 509 0.48 0.32 23.54
CA ASN A 509 0.22 0.19 24.98
C ASN A 509 -0.10 1.60 25.54
N ASP A 510 -1.32 1.80 26.00
CA ASP A 510 -1.82 3.09 26.51
C ASP A 510 -1.53 3.25 28.02
N ASP A 511 -0.26 3.29 28.39
CA ASP A 511 0.20 3.36 29.78
C ASP A 511 0.72 4.74 30.19
N LYS A 512 0.65 5.74 29.31
CA LYS A 512 1.13 7.09 29.55
C LYS A 512 0.13 8.16 29.11
N PRO A 513 -0.88 8.46 29.94
CA PRO A 513 -1.83 9.53 29.63
C PRO A 513 -1.15 10.87 29.36
N ARG A 514 -1.51 11.50 28.24
CA ARG A 514 -1.01 12.82 27.84
C ARG A 514 -2.18 13.71 27.43
N GLU A 515 -2.05 14.98 27.79
CA GLU A 515 -2.96 16.01 27.31
C GLU A 515 -2.78 16.24 25.81
N THR A 516 -3.87 16.46 25.11
CA THR A 516 -3.87 16.79 23.67
C THR A 516 -4.53 18.16 23.49
N ARG A 517 -3.91 19.04 22.74
CA ARG A 517 -4.42 20.35 22.33
C ARG A 517 -4.27 20.53 20.84
N VAL A 518 -5.00 21.46 20.27
CA VAL A 518 -4.74 21.92 18.90
C VAL A 518 -3.33 22.52 18.86
N LEU A 519 -2.62 22.27 17.77
CA LEU A 519 -1.30 22.86 17.52
C LEU A 519 -1.45 23.97 16.47
N ASP A 520 -0.95 25.17 16.78
CA ASP A 520 -0.97 26.25 15.79
C ASP A 520 -0.17 25.85 14.56
N ARG A 521 -0.85 25.81 13.42
CA ARG A 521 -0.27 25.35 12.12
C ARG A 521 0.45 24.02 12.18
N GLY A 522 0.05 23.13 13.09
CA GLY A 522 0.69 21.82 13.25
C GLY A 522 2.03 21.82 13.98
N ASP A 523 2.46 22.94 14.56
CA ASP A 523 3.73 23.05 15.29
C ASP A 523 3.61 22.47 16.70
N TYR A 524 4.33 21.35 16.95
CA TYR A 524 4.30 20.63 18.23
C TYR A 524 4.78 21.49 19.43
N LEU A 525 5.48 22.60 19.21
CA LEU A 525 5.91 23.54 20.23
C LEU A 525 4.85 24.59 20.57
N SER A 526 3.80 24.69 19.76
CA SER A 526 2.79 25.76 19.84
C SER A 526 1.37 25.23 20.11
N PRO A 527 1.12 24.55 21.26
CA PRO A 527 -0.22 24.09 21.62
C PRO A 527 -1.11 25.28 21.98
N ILE A 528 -2.34 25.29 21.47
CA ILE A 528 -3.34 26.34 21.69
C ILE A 528 -4.68 25.77 22.15
N GLY A 529 -5.55 26.63 22.74
CA GLY A 529 -6.89 26.26 23.17
C GLY A 529 -6.93 25.31 24.35
N ASP A 530 -8.10 24.73 24.59
CA ASP A 530 -8.35 23.80 25.68
C ASP A 530 -7.90 22.37 25.37
N ALA A 531 -7.74 21.56 26.43
CA ALA A 531 -7.47 20.15 26.31
C ALA A 531 -8.62 19.42 25.60
N LEU A 532 -8.27 18.59 24.63
CA LEU A 532 -9.21 17.82 23.83
C LEU A 532 -9.25 16.35 24.28
N THR A 533 -10.42 15.76 24.12
CA THR A 533 -10.64 14.31 24.21
C THR A 533 -11.22 13.79 22.91
N PHE A 534 -11.19 12.49 22.70
CA PHE A 534 -11.76 11.88 21.50
C PHE A 534 -13.25 12.23 21.35
N ALA A 535 -13.58 12.69 20.18
CA ALA A 535 -14.93 12.77 19.63
C ALA A 535 -14.84 12.67 18.10
N PRO A 536 -15.77 11.99 17.44
CA PRO A 536 -15.84 11.97 15.99
C PRO A 536 -16.09 13.35 15.38
N PRO A 537 -15.77 13.57 14.09
CA PRO A 537 -16.19 14.75 13.35
C PRO A 537 -17.71 14.96 13.38
N ALA A 538 -18.16 16.21 13.49
CA ALA A 538 -19.57 16.54 13.70
C ALA A 538 -20.52 16.10 12.57
N ASN A 539 -19.99 15.86 11.37
CA ASN A 539 -20.73 15.38 10.19
C ASN A 539 -20.79 13.85 10.07
N LEU A 540 -20.21 13.13 11.04
CA LEU A 540 -20.25 11.68 11.15
C LEU A 540 -21.08 11.28 12.38
N PRO A 541 -21.49 10.02 12.53
CA PRO A 541 -22.26 9.58 13.68
C PRO A 541 -21.59 9.92 15.00
N PRO A 542 -22.32 10.35 16.03
CA PRO A 542 -21.75 10.65 17.33
C PRO A 542 -21.21 9.39 18.01
N LEU A 543 -20.20 9.58 18.87
CA LEU A 543 -19.70 8.50 19.71
C LEU A 543 -20.77 8.13 20.75
N PRO A 544 -21.21 6.86 20.84
CA PRO A 544 -22.11 6.42 21.88
C PRO A 544 -21.52 6.65 23.28
N ASP A 545 -22.35 7.08 24.25
CA ASP A 545 -21.90 7.37 25.61
C ASP A 545 -21.30 6.14 26.32
N THR A 546 -21.66 4.93 25.86
CA THR A 546 -21.14 3.66 26.40
C THR A 546 -19.73 3.33 25.90
N PHE A 547 -19.24 4.01 24.87
CA PHE A 547 -17.93 3.75 24.31
C PHE A 547 -16.83 4.57 24.99
N PRO A 548 -15.68 3.96 25.29
CA PRO A 548 -14.56 4.67 25.92
C PRO A 548 -13.97 5.71 24.94
N LYS A 549 -13.47 6.82 25.47
CA LYS A 549 -12.83 7.90 24.67
C LYS A 549 -11.35 7.60 24.42
N ASN A 550 -11.05 6.40 23.89
CA ASN A 550 -9.72 5.91 23.58
C ASN A 550 -9.72 5.15 22.23
N ARG A 551 -8.65 4.42 21.89
CA ARG A 551 -8.54 3.63 20.66
C ARG A 551 -9.63 2.56 20.52
N LEU A 552 -10.05 1.93 21.61
CA LEU A 552 -11.12 0.95 21.57
C LEU A 552 -12.46 1.59 21.19
N GLY A 553 -12.78 2.74 21.75
CA GLY A 553 -13.99 3.46 21.38
C GLY A 553 -13.96 3.96 19.94
N LEU A 554 -12.80 4.40 19.43
CA LEU A 554 -12.62 4.71 18.01
C LEU A 554 -12.87 3.47 17.15
N ALA A 555 -12.26 2.34 17.50
CA ALA A 555 -12.38 1.11 16.74
C ALA A 555 -13.85 0.60 16.70
N GLN A 556 -14.55 0.64 17.83
CA GLN A 556 -15.96 0.26 17.89
C GLN A 556 -16.87 1.25 17.12
N TRP A 557 -16.57 2.54 17.16
CA TRP A 557 -17.32 3.57 16.46
C TRP A 557 -17.27 3.40 14.94
N LEU A 558 -16.15 2.98 14.38
CA LEU A 558 -15.99 2.70 12.94
C LEU A 558 -16.98 1.63 12.43
N PHE A 559 -17.45 0.75 13.30
CA PHE A 559 -18.33 -0.36 12.96
C PHE A 559 -19.77 -0.20 13.48
N LEU A 560 -20.17 1.05 13.77
CA LEU A 560 -21.58 1.34 14.02
C LEU A 560 -22.42 0.95 12.80
N PRO A 561 -23.61 0.37 12.97
CA PRO A 561 -24.43 -0.09 11.84
C PRO A 561 -24.78 0.99 10.82
N ASP A 562 -24.91 2.23 11.27
CA ASP A 562 -25.21 3.41 10.45
C ASP A 562 -23.96 4.22 10.06
N HIS A 563 -22.75 3.68 10.32
CA HIS A 563 -21.51 4.37 9.94
C HIS A 563 -21.42 4.49 8.41
N PRO A 564 -21.31 5.71 7.85
CA PRO A 564 -21.49 5.92 6.42
C PRO A 564 -20.31 5.45 5.56
N LEU A 565 -19.12 5.31 6.11
CA LEU A 565 -17.88 5.17 5.35
C LEU A 565 -17.27 3.76 5.41
N THR A 566 -17.05 3.19 6.59
CA THR A 566 -16.18 2.02 6.79
C THR A 566 -16.52 0.85 5.88
N ALA A 567 -17.80 0.46 5.80
CA ALA A 567 -18.23 -0.64 4.93
C ALA A 567 -18.06 -0.28 3.45
N ARG A 568 -18.45 0.94 3.04
CA ARG A 568 -18.26 1.42 1.65
C ARG A 568 -16.80 1.43 1.24
N VAL A 569 -15.91 1.90 2.10
CA VAL A 569 -14.46 1.94 1.83
C VAL A 569 -13.93 0.53 1.57
N GLN A 570 -14.28 -0.43 2.42
CA GLN A 570 -13.78 -1.79 2.28
C GLN A 570 -14.35 -2.50 1.03
N VAL A 571 -15.65 -2.41 0.78
CA VAL A 571 -16.23 -3.04 -0.42
C VAL A 571 -15.77 -2.36 -1.71
N ASN A 572 -15.47 -1.06 -1.68
CA ASN A 572 -14.86 -0.35 -2.81
C ASN A 572 -13.44 -0.87 -3.12
N ARG A 573 -12.66 -1.23 -2.09
CA ARG A 573 -11.34 -1.85 -2.27
C ARG A 573 -11.43 -3.28 -2.77
N MET A 574 -12.40 -4.08 -2.28
CA MET A 574 -12.68 -5.40 -2.83
C MET A 574 -13.05 -5.31 -4.30
N TRP A 575 -13.89 -4.35 -4.66
CA TRP A 575 -14.23 -4.07 -6.05
C TRP A 575 -13.00 -3.68 -6.87
N GLN A 576 -12.19 -2.74 -6.38
CA GLN A 576 -10.94 -2.34 -7.05
C GLN A 576 -10.00 -3.53 -7.28
N HIS A 577 -9.91 -4.46 -6.33
CA HIS A 577 -9.05 -5.63 -6.44
C HIS A 577 -9.42 -6.50 -7.65
N PHE A 578 -10.72 -6.77 -7.86
CA PHE A 578 -11.21 -7.63 -8.94
C PHE A 578 -11.47 -6.90 -10.26
N PHE A 579 -11.81 -5.62 -10.20
CA PHE A 579 -12.19 -4.83 -11.37
C PHE A 579 -11.18 -3.72 -11.75
N GLY A 580 -10.05 -3.65 -11.05
CA GLY A 580 -8.94 -2.72 -11.33
C GLY A 580 -9.19 -1.27 -10.89
N THR A 581 -10.44 -0.81 -10.95
CA THR A 581 -10.83 0.54 -10.49
C THR A 581 -12.03 0.41 -9.56
N GLY A 582 -12.01 1.12 -8.44
CA GLY A 582 -13.13 1.13 -7.49
C GLY A 582 -14.41 1.73 -8.08
N LEU A 583 -15.56 1.40 -7.50
CA LEU A 583 -16.84 2.08 -7.80
C LEU A 583 -16.71 3.58 -7.57
N VAL A 584 -15.99 3.97 -6.52
CA VAL A 584 -15.40 5.30 -6.31
C VAL A 584 -13.94 5.23 -6.75
N LYS A 585 -13.59 5.98 -7.78
CA LYS A 585 -12.26 5.94 -8.42
C LYS A 585 -11.14 6.40 -7.48
N THR A 586 -11.42 7.40 -6.65
CA THR A 586 -10.51 7.92 -5.62
C THR A 586 -10.62 7.09 -4.35
N THR A 587 -10.06 5.87 -4.35
CA THR A 587 -10.19 4.91 -3.24
C THR A 587 -9.62 5.43 -1.93
N GLU A 588 -8.66 6.35 -2.00
CA GLU A 588 -8.04 7.06 -0.89
C GLU A 588 -8.89 8.20 -0.31
N ASP A 589 -9.84 8.71 -1.11
CA ASP A 589 -10.65 9.88 -0.76
C ASP A 589 -12.07 9.74 -1.33
N MET A 590 -13.04 9.57 -0.44
CA MET A 590 -14.48 9.58 -0.71
C MET A 590 -15.13 10.93 -0.37
N GLY A 591 -14.32 11.93 0.03
CA GLY A 591 -14.76 13.27 0.38
C GLY A 591 -15.30 14.08 -0.80
N VAL A 592 -15.48 15.36 -0.56
CA VAL A 592 -16.12 16.30 -1.51
C VAL A 592 -15.38 16.42 -2.86
N GLN A 593 -14.09 16.07 -2.90
CA GLN A 593 -13.28 16.09 -4.12
C GLN A 593 -13.34 14.77 -4.90
N SER A 594 -14.02 13.75 -4.37
CA SER A 594 -14.21 12.47 -5.08
C SER A 594 -15.19 12.62 -6.25
N ASP A 595 -15.00 11.78 -7.28
CA ASP A 595 -16.00 11.63 -8.33
C ASP A 595 -17.29 11.05 -7.72
N TYR A 596 -18.45 11.57 -8.17
CA TYR A 596 -19.72 10.95 -7.81
C TYR A 596 -19.80 9.53 -8.36
N PRO A 597 -20.02 8.50 -7.52
CA PRO A 597 -20.02 7.11 -7.99
C PRO A 597 -21.25 6.84 -8.87
N ARG A 598 -21.01 6.38 -10.10
CA ARG A 598 -22.09 6.00 -11.02
C ARG A 598 -22.97 4.90 -10.44
N HIS A 599 -22.36 3.95 -9.75
CA HIS A 599 -23.03 2.82 -9.14
C HIS A 599 -23.23 3.01 -7.63
N LEU A 600 -23.67 4.19 -7.18
CA LEU A 600 -23.86 4.46 -5.75
C LEU A 600 -24.84 3.47 -5.11
N ALA A 601 -25.91 3.11 -5.81
CA ALA A 601 -26.89 2.13 -5.33
C ALA A 601 -26.26 0.74 -5.10
N LEU A 602 -25.36 0.31 -5.98
CA LEU A 602 -24.59 -0.94 -5.81
C LEU A 602 -23.60 -0.83 -4.67
N LEU A 603 -22.88 0.30 -4.54
CA LEU A 603 -21.92 0.54 -3.45
C LEU A 603 -22.63 0.44 -2.08
N ASP A 604 -23.80 1.07 -1.95
CA ASP A 604 -24.61 1.02 -0.75
C ASP A 604 -25.11 -0.39 -0.44
N TRP A 605 -25.60 -1.07 -1.48
CA TRP A 605 -26.08 -2.45 -1.36
C TRP A 605 -24.96 -3.39 -0.91
N LEU A 606 -23.77 -3.31 -1.53
CA LEU A 606 -22.59 -4.10 -1.13
C LEU A 606 -22.14 -3.80 0.30
N ALA A 607 -22.15 -2.52 0.72
CA ALA A 607 -21.78 -2.13 2.07
C ALA A 607 -22.72 -2.72 3.12
N ILE A 608 -24.02 -2.74 2.87
CA ILE A 608 -25.03 -3.33 3.74
C ILE A 608 -24.94 -4.86 3.72
N GLU A 609 -24.73 -5.44 2.54
CA GLU A 609 -24.58 -6.88 2.40
C GLU A 609 -23.34 -7.41 3.14
N PHE A 610 -22.23 -6.68 3.10
CA PHE A 610 -21.02 -7.00 3.87
C PHE A 610 -21.26 -7.06 5.37
N GLN A 611 -22.03 -6.10 5.91
CA GLN A 611 -22.46 -6.15 7.32
C GLN A 611 -23.35 -7.36 7.61
N LYS A 612 -24.33 -7.65 6.74
CA LYS A 612 -25.25 -8.77 6.89
C LYS A 612 -24.56 -10.12 6.84
N GLN A 613 -23.50 -10.24 6.05
CA GLN A 613 -22.68 -11.45 5.96
C GLN A 613 -21.64 -11.53 7.10
N GLY A 614 -21.82 -10.78 8.19
CA GLY A 614 -20.95 -10.82 9.36
C GLY A 614 -19.54 -10.33 9.08
N TRP A 615 -19.38 -9.37 8.16
CA TRP A 615 -18.11 -8.81 7.77
C TRP A 615 -17.10 -9.82 7.17
N SER A 616 -17.59 -10.96 6.63
CA SER A 616 -16.76 -11.97 5.97
C SER A 616 -16.24 -11.46 4.64
N GLN A 617 -14.93 -11.38 4.51
CA GLN A 617 -14.30 -10.96 3.26
C GLN A 617 -14.38 -12.06 2.20
N LYS A 618 -14.23 -13.34 2.58
CA LYS A 618 -14.35 -14.47 1.64
C LYS A 618 -15.75 -14.58 1.05
N SER A 619 -16.78 -14.37 1.85
CA SER A 619 -18.16 -14.38 1.37
C SER A 619 -18.43 -13.26 0.36
N MET A 620 -17.91 -12.05 0.61
CA MET A 620 -18.04 -10.95 -0.33
C MET A 620 -17.23 -11.18 -1.61
N HIS A 621 -16.02 -11.74 -1.51
CA HIS A 621 -15.24 -12.13 -2.68
C HIS A 621 -15.99 -13.18 -3.51
N LYS A 622 -16.54 -14.22 -2.88
CA LYS A 622 -17.38 -15.21 -3.58
C LYS A 622 -18.54 -14.55 -4.30
N LEU A 623 -19.26 -13.63 -3.64
CA LEU A 623 -20.37 -12.90 -4.25
C LEU A 623 -19.94 -12.16 -5.52
N LEU A 624 -18.81 -11.47 -5.49
CA LEU A 624 -18.29 -10.72 -6.65
C LEU A 624 -17.84 -11.66 -7.78
N LEU A 625 -17.14 -12.74 -7.45
CA LEU A 625 -16.59 -13.69 -8.40
C LEU A 625 -17.68 -14.53 -9.09
N MET A 626 -18.78 -14.82 -8.39
CA MET A 626 -19.93 -15.53 -8.95
C MET A 626 -20.82 -14.66 -9.83
N SER A 627 -20.58 -13.35 -9.94
CA SER A 627 -21.35 -12.47 -10.82
C SER A 627 -21.02 -12.69 -12.30
N ALA A 628 -22.00 -12.52 -13.18
CA ALA A 628 -21.81 -12.47 -14.61
C ALA A 628 -20.88 -11.32 -15.01
N THR A 629 -20.94 -10.21 -14.27
CA THR A 629 -20.07 -9.03 -14.43
C THR A 629 -18.58 -9.39 -14.35
N TYR A 630 -18.18 -10.24 -13.40
CA TYR A 630 -16.79 -10.70 -13.27
C TYR A 630 -16.40 -11.69 -14.39
N GLN A 631 -17.35 -12.53 -14.79
CA GLN A 631 -17.10 -13.63 -15.73
C GLN A 631 -17.07 -13.21 -17.20
N GLN A 632 -17.36 -11.93 -17.52
CA GLN A 632 -17.28 -11.41 -18.88
C GLN A 632 -15.89 -11.56 -19.51
N THR A 633 -15.84 -11.59 -20.84
CA THR A 633 -14.57 -11.36 -21.57
C THR A 633 -14.16 -9.89 -21.49
N SER A 634 -12.84 -9.63 -21.56
CA SER A 634 -12.24 -8.29 -21.58
C SER A 634 -12.25 -7.64 -22.97
N LYS A 635 -12.70 -8.35 -24.01
CA LYS A 635 -12.70 -7.86 -25.40
C LYS A 635 -13.67 -6.70 -25.53
N ILE A 636 -13.17 -5.58 -26.06
CA ILE A 636 -13.94 -4.37 -26.30
C ILE A 636 -14.61 -4.38 -27.68
N ASN A 637 -15.86 -3.97 -27.77
CA ASN A 637 -16.54 -3.70 -29.03
C ASN A 637 -16.57 -2.19 -29.35
N ALA A 638 -17.03 -1.82 -30.57
CA ALA A 638 -17.04 -0.43 -31.01
C ALA A 638 -17.94 0.47 -30.13
N ASP A 639 -19.12 -0.02 -29.77
CA ASP A 639 -20.07 0.76 -28.95
C ASP A 639 -19.55 1.00 -27.53
N GLN A 640 -18.92 -0.01 -26.94
CA GLN A 640 -18.27 0.12 -25.63
C GLN A 640 -17.06 1.05 -25.68
N LEU A 641 -16.29 1.03 -26.77
CA LEU A 641 -15.15 1.93 -26.94
C LEU A 641 -15.61 3.40 -27.07
N GLU A 642 -16.70 3.65 -27.76
CA GLU A 642 -17.27 4.99 -27.95
C GLU A 642 -17.93 5.52 -26.68
N LYS A 643 -18.81 4.73 -26.04
CA LYS A 643 -19.65 5.19 -24.93
C LYS A 643 -19.02 5.04 -23.56
N ASP A 644 -18.16 4.02 -23.34
CA ASP A 644 -17.52 3.73 -22.06
C ASP A 644 -16.06 3.22 -22.24
N PRO A 645 -15.17 4.07 -22.77
CA PRO A 645 -13.78 3.68 -23.03
C PRO A 645 -13.04 3.25 -21.74
N GLU A 646 -13.33 3.86 -20.60
CA GLU A 646 -12.72 3.54 -19.30
C GLU A 646 -13.37 2.34 -18.59
N ASN A 647 -14.39 1.71 -19.17
CA ASN A 647 -15.16 0.61 -18.58
C ASN A 647 -15.75 0.96 -17.19
N ARG A 648 -16.28 2.17 -17.05
CA ARG A 648 -16.89 2.64 -15.80
C ARG A 648 -18.27 2.02 -15.55
N LEU A 649 -18.90 1.49 -16.59
CA LEU A 649 -20.20 0.81 -16.54
C LEU A 649 -20.05 -0.72 -16.42
N HIS A 650 -18.83 -1.24 -16.43
CA HIS A 650 -18.53 -2.66 -16.31
C HIS A 650 -19.22 -3.55 -17.37
N GLY A 651 -19.37 -3.01 -18.60
CA GLY A 651 -19.94 -3.76 -19.73
C GLY A 651 -19.01 -4.85 -20.30
N ARG A 652 -17.78 -4.94 -19.79
CA ARG A 652 -16.77 -5.98 -20.08
C ARG A 652 -15.92 -6.22 -18.85
N ALA A 653 -15.17 -7.34 -18.81
CA ALA A 653 -14.17 -7.52 -17.77
C ALA A 653 -13.04 -6.50 -17.88
N SER A 654 -12.46 -6.11 -16.76
CA SER A 654 -11.31 -5.23 -16.73
C SER A 654 -10.03 -5.99 -17.08
N ARG A 655 -9.15 -5.34 -17.83
CA ARG A 655 -7.81 -5.82 -18.17
C ARG A 655 -6.79 -4.86 -17.62
N PHE A 656 -5.91 -5.32 -16.76
CA PHE A 656 -4.88 -4.51 -16.11
C PHE A 656 -3.62 -5.33 -15.83
N ARG A 657 -2.50 -4.64 -15.66
CA ARG A 657 -1.23 -5.28 -15.36
C ARG A 657 -1.23 -5.89 -13.96
N MET A 658 -0.72 -7.11 -13.81
CA MET A 658 -0.54 -7.71 -12.50
C MET A 658 0.53 -6.98 -11.69
N PRO A 659 0.40 -6.90 -10.34
CA PRO A 659 1.43 -6.35 -9.48
C PRO A 659 2.78 -7.06 -9.64
N ALA A 660 3.89 -6.34 -9.53
CA ALA A 660 5.23 -6.91 -9.70
C ALA A 660 5.52 -8.11 -8.78
N MET A 661 4.99 -8.10 -7.55
CA MET A 661 5.09 -9.23 -6.64
C MET A 661 4.41 -10.48 -7.21
N VAL A 662 3.22 -10.34 -7.78
CA VAL A 662 2.49 -11.44 -8.41
C VAL A 662 3.22 -11.93 -9.66
N LEU A 663 3.74 -11.02 -10.49
CA LEU A 663 4.49 -11.38 -11.69
C LEU A 663 5.74 -12.20 -11.37
N ARG A 664 6.50 -11.80 -10.33
CA ARG A 664 7.67 -12.57 -9.90
C ARG A 664 7.26 -13.95 -9.36
N ASP A 665 6.23 -14.01 -8.53
CA ASP A 665 5.74 -15.26 -7.96
C ASP A 665 5.22 -16.20 -9.07
N TRP A 666 4.54 -15.64 -10.08
CA TRP A 666 4.05 -16.37 -11.25
C TRP A 666 5.20 -17.00 -12.05
N ALA A 667 6.26 -16.24 -12.33
CA ALA A 667 7.44 -16.74 -13.03
C ALA A 667 8.15 -17.86 -12.26
N LEU A 668 8.30 -17.70 -10.94
CA LEU A 668 8.89 -18.72 -10.07
C LEU A 668 8.03 -19.99 -10.01
N ALA A 669 6.72 -19.87 -9.94
CA ALA A 669 5.81 -21.02 -9.92
C ALA A 669 5.82 -21.75 -11.28
N CYS A 670 5.68 -21.03 -12.39
CA CYS A 670 5.78 -21.62 -13.74
C CYS A 670 7.10 -22.37 -13.95
N SER A 671 8.19 -21.87 -13.39
CA SER A 671 9.52 -22.51 -13.51
C SER A 671 9.72 -23.69 -12.57
N GLY A 672 8.88 -23.87 -11.53
CA GLY A 672 9.04 -24.85 -10.46
C GLY A 672 10.12 -24.49 -9.44
N LEU A 673 10.57 -23.24 -9.41
CA LEU A 673 11.52 -22.74 -8.41
C LEU A 673 10.85 -22.26 -7.13
N LEU A 674 9.56 -21.90 -7.17
CA LEU A 674 8.86 -21.29 -6.06
C LEU A 674 8.96 -22.17 -4.80
N SER A 675 9.38 -21.57 -3.67
CA SER A 675 9.20 -22.15 -2.35
C SER A 675 7.84 -21.71 -1.78
N GLU A 676 7.03 -22.70 -1.40
CA GLU A 676 5.67 -22.49 -0.86
C GLU A 676 5.65 -22.31 0.66
N ASP A 677 6.82 -22.14 1.30
CA ASP A 677 6.90 -21.91 2.74
C ASP A 677 6.16 -20.63 3.13
N ILE A 678 5.23 -20.73 4.08
CA ILE A 678 4.39 -19.62 4.54
C ILE A 678 4.93 -19.04 5.85
N GLY A 679 4.94 -17.70 5.97
CA GLY A 679 5.32 -17.00 7.19
C GLY A 679 6.82 -16.99 7.48
N GLY A 680 7.19 -16.53 8.69
CA GLY A 680 8.57 -16.48 9.16
C GLY A 680 9.36 -15.25 8.73
N PRO A 681 10.66 -15.20 9.11
CA PRO A 681 11.52 -14.07 8.81
C PRO A 681 11.62 -13.72 7.33
N PRO A 682 11.89 -12.46 6.97
CA PRO A 682 12.06 -12.06 5.58
C PRO A 682 13.31 -12.68 4.96
N VAL A 683 13.27 -12.87 3.64
CA VAL A 683 14.35 -13.41 2.82
C VAL A 683 14.95 -12.32 1.91
N TYR A 684 16.11 -12.61 1.35
CA TYR A 684 16.92 -11.66 0.60
C TYR A 684 17.22 -12.23 -0.80
N PRO A 685 16.27 -12.17 -1.75
CA PRO A 685 16.48 -12.62 -3.12
C PRO A 685 17.50 -11.75 -3.85
N TYR A 686 17.80 -12.06 -5.11
CA TYR A 686 18.75 -11.30 -5.94
C TYR A 686 18.46 -9.79 -5.92
N GLN A 687 19.53 -9.00 -5.76
CA GLN A 687 19.52 -7.54 -5.84
C GLN A 687 20.78 -7.09 -6.62
N PRO A 688 20.76 -5.94 -7.26
CA PRO A 688 21.96 -5.36 -7.85
C PRO A 688 23.08 -5.19 -6.83
N ASP A 689 24.31 -5.47 -7.23
CA ASP A 689 25.48 -5.32 -6.38
C ASP A 689 25.61 -3.90 -5.81
N GLN A 690 26.04 -3.81 -4.55
CA GLN A 690 26.31 -2.56 -3.84
C GLN A 690 25.09 -1.64 -3.64
N ILE A 691 23.86 -2.11 -3.89
CA ILE A 691 22.66 -1.29 -3.76
C ILE A 691 22.44 -0.81 -2.30
N TRP A 692 22.72 -1.65 -1.32
CA TRP A 692 22.64 -1.27 0.10
C TRP A 692 23.92 -0.60 0.61
N GLU A 693 25.08 -1.09 0.20
CA GLU A 693 26.39 -0.60 0.60
C GLU A 693 26.58 0.87 0.18
N SER A 694 25.98 1.30 -0.93
CA SER A 694 26.00 2.69 -1.40
C SER A 694 25.26 3.65 -0.46
N LEU A 695 24.38 3.15 0.42
CA LEU A 695 23.67 3.95 1.43
C LEU A 695 24.50 4.14 2.72
N ALA A 696 25.61 3.44 2.86
CA ALA A 696 26.46 3.49 4.06
C ALA A 696 27.17 4.85 4.18
N ILE A 697 26.61 5.75 4.99
CA ILE A 697 27.22 7.06 5.26
C ILE A 697 28.30 6.97 6.35
N THR A 698 28.24 5.94 7.21
CA THR A 698 29.23 5.71 8.27
C THR A 698 29.72 4.27 8.28
N LYS A 699 31.00 4.07 8.59
CA LYS A 699 31.60 2.72 8.75
C LYS A 699 31.10 1.94 9.97
N GLU A 700 30.26 2.54 10.81
CA GLU A 700 29.74 1.94 12.04
C GLU A 700 28.56 0.99 11.83
N ARG A 701 28.05 0.91 10.60
CA ARG A 701 26.88 0.12 10.26
C ARG A 701 27.21 -0.91 9.20
N ASP A 702 26.68 -2.09 9.42
CA ASP A 702 26.70 -3.15 8.42
C ASP A 702 25.50 -2.98 7.47
N PHE A 703 25.77 -2.48 6.27
CA PHE A 703 24.82 -2.37 5.16
C PHE A 703 25.05 -3.45 4.10
N THR A 704 25.83 -4.48 4.41
CA THR A 704 26.02 -5.59 3.48
C THR A 704 24.71 -6.28 3.21
N TYR A 705 24.35 -6.45 1.94
CA TYR A 705 23.17 -7.22 1.54
C TYR A 705 23.40 -8.71 1.83
N PRO A 706 22.64 -9.32 2.75
CA PRO A 706 22.86 -10.71 3.14
C PRO A 706 22.09 -11.66 2.20
N GLN A 707 22.45 -11.69 0.90
CA GLN A 707 21.74 -12.50 -0.07
C GLN A 707 21.47 -13.92 0.45
N SER A 708 20.22 -14.34 0.35
CA SER A 708 19.76 -15.69 0.69
C SER A 708 20.39 -16.74 -0.22
N THR A 709 20.37 -18.00 0.21
CA THR A 709 20.84 -19.14 -0.55
C THR A 709 19.81 -20.27 -0.53
N GLY A 710 19.89 -21.21 -1.49
CA GLY A 710 18.96 -22.33 -1.59
C GLY A 710 17.52 -21.87 -1.85
N THR A 711 16.54 -22.53 -1.27
CA THR A 711 15.11 -22.26 -1.45
C THR A 711 14.66 -20.89 -0.98
N ASP A 712 15.38 -20.26 -0.06
CA ASP A 712 15.07 -18.91 0.41
C ASP A 712 15.20 -17.83 -0.67
N LEU A 713 15.95 -18.05 -1.75
CA LEU A 713 16.01 -17.19 -2.91
C LEU A 713 14.67 -17.10 -3.66
N TYR A 714 13.86 -18.15 -3.55
CA TYR A 714 12.67 -18.37 -4.37
C TYR A 714 11.37 -18.33 -3.57
N ARG A 715 11.41 -17.87 -2.32
CA ARG A 715 10.19 -17.64 -1.54
C ARG A 715 9.32 -16.57 -2.19
N ARG A 716 8.02 -16.60 -1.89
CA ARG A 716 7.06 -15.60 -2.38
C ARG A 716 7.51 -14.17 -2.08
N SER A 717 7.21 -13.27 -2.98
CA SER A 717 7.63 -11.86 -2.96
C SER A 717 7.19 -11.12 -1.70
N ILE A 718 6.08 -11.52 -1.07
CA ILE A 718 5.59 -10.94 0.18
C ILE A 718 6.57 -11.15 1.35
N TYR A 719 7.46 -12.13 1.27
CA TYR A 719 8.49 -12.42 2.27
C TYR A 719 9.84 -11.77 1.97
N THR A 720 9.98 -11.07 0.84
CA THR A 720 11.21 -10.32 0.52
C THR A 720 11.40 -9.19 1.51
N PHE A 721 12.63 -9.06 2.07
CA PHE A 721 12.97 -7.99 2.99
C PHE A 721 12.73 -6.62 2.34
N TRP A 722 11.84 -5.83 2.93
CA TRP A 722 11.51 -4.51 2.42
C TRP A 722 12.25 -3.42 3.18
N ARG A 723 13.31 -2.87 2.54
CA ARG A 723 14.04 -1.72 3.07
C ARG A 723 13.40 -0.42 2.58
N ARG A 724 13.00 0.47 3.50
CA ARG A 724 12.28 1.70 3.13
C ARG A 724 13.11 2.71 2.36
N THR A 725 14.43 2.79 2.61
CA THR A 725 15.30 3.70 1.89
C THR A 725 15.58 3.24 0.48
N VAL A 726 15.59 1.93 0.24
CA VAL A 726 15.73 1.33 -1.08
C VAL A 726 14.90 0.06 -1.16
N ALA A 727 13.76 0.14 -1.84
CA ALA A 727 12.89 -1.01 -2.09
C ALA A 727 13.59 -2.06 -2.97
N PRO A 728 13.13 -3.33 -2.97
CA PRO A 728 13.65 -4.34 -3.88
C PRO A 728 13.58 -3.87 -5.33
N ALA A 729 14.69 -3.99 -6.08
CA ALA A 729 14.85 -3.39 -7.40
C ALA A 729 13.89 -3.93 -8.47
N ASN A 730 13.45 -5.18 -8.30
CA ASN A 730 12.53 -5.85 -9.23
C ASN A 730 11.04 -5.73 -8.85
N MET A 731 10.71 -4.97 -7.81
CA MET A 731 9.33 -4.72 -7.35
C MET A 731 8.83 -3.35 -7.86
N PHE A 732 8.73 -3.21 -9.19
CA PHE A 732 8.25 -1.97 -9.82
C PHE A 732 6.76 -1.71 -9.52
N ASP A 733 6.33 -0.45 -9.64
CA ASP A 733 4.97 0.03 -9.31
C ASP A 733 4.47 -0.35 -7.90
N SER A 734 5.36 -0.69 -6.98
CA SER A 734 5.01 -1.00 -5.60
C SER A 734 4.93 0.27 -4.74
N ALA A 735 4.16 0.19 -3.65
CA ALA A 735 4.09 1.28 -2.68
C ALA A 735 5.48 1.58 -2.09
N ASN A 736 5.76 2.86 -1.88
CA ASN A 736 7.01 3.29 -1.22
C ASN A 736 7.07 2.90 0.27
N ARG A 737 5.93 2.54 0.85
CA ARG A 737 5.74 2.15 2.26
C ARG A 737 6.24 3.18 3.28
N ARG A 738 6.28 4.45 2.88
CA ARG A 738 6.53 5.60 3.76
C ARG A 738 5.25 6.27 4.21
N THR A 739 4.23 6.20 3.38
CA THR A 739 2.87 6.71 3.61
C THR A 739 1.84 5.63 3.30
N CYS A 740 0.65 5.75 3.86
CA CYS A 740 -0.49 4.88 3.54
C CYS A 740 -0.77 4.91 2.04
N THR A 741 -0.83 3.74 1.42
CA THR A 741 -1.11 3.59 -0.02
C THR A 741 -2.19 2.53 -0.20
N VAL A 742 -3.38 2.94 -0.64
CA VAL A 742 -4.53 2.05 -0.85
C VAL A 742 -4.85 1.81 -2.33
N ARG A 743 -4.14 2.49 -3.20
CA ARG A 743 -4.24 2.35 -4.65
C ARG A 743 -2.85 2.47 -5.26
N LEU A 744 -2.46 1.47 -6.04
CA LEU A 744 -1.21 1.50 -6.80
C LEU A 744 -1.47 2.01 -8.22
N ASN A 745 -0.54 2.79 -8.76
CA ASN A 745 -0.53 3.11 -10.17
C ASN A 745 0.11 1.94 -10.92
N GLN A 746 -0.66 1.35 -11.82
CA GLN A 746 -0.16 0.28 -12.69
C GLN A 746 0.29 0.89 -14.00
N THR A 747 1.58 0.81 -14.29
CA THR A 747 2.18 1.38 -15.49
C THR A 747 2.75 0.30 -16.40
N CYS A 748 2.95 0.61 -17.67
CA CYS A 748 3.65 -0.26 -18.61
C CYS A 748 4.80 0.56 -19.25
N THR A 749 5.97 0.52 -18.62
CA THR A 749 7.13 1.28 -19.08
C THR A 749 8.20 0.36 -19.68
N PRO A 750 9.08 0.87 -20.57
CA PRO A 750 10.22 0.11 -21.06
C PRO A 750 11.15 -0.40 -19.95
N LEU A 751 11.22 0.30 -18.80
CA LEU A 751 12.03 -0.13 -17.65
C LEU A 751 11.50 -1.43 -17.05
N HIS A 752 10.18 -1.63 -17.00
CA HIS A 752 9.58 -2.88 -16.54
C HIS A 752 9.94 -4.04 -17.45
N ALA A 753 9.86 -3.83 -18.78
CA ALA A 753 10.27 -4.85 -19.74
C ALA A 753 11.77 -5.17 -19.63
N LEU A 754 12.64 -4.15 -19.42
CA LEU A 754 14.06 -4.38 -19.16
C LEU A 754 14.28 -5.19 -17.88
N THR A 755 13.52 -4.95 -16.81
CA THR A 755 13.61 -5.75 -15.60
C THR A 755 13.21 -7.18 -15.84
N THR A 756 12.04 -7.44 -16.42
CA THR A 756 11.53 -8.81 -16.63
C THR A 756 12.32 -9.60 -17.67
N LEU A 757 13.13 -8.93 -18.51
CA LEU A 757 14.02 -9.56 -19.48
C LEU A 757 15.45 -9.79 -18.98
N ASN A 758 15.90 -9.07 -17.93
CA ASN A 758 17.33 -9.08 -17.56
C ASN A 758 17.58 -9.36 -16.06
N ASP A 759 16.57 -9.27 -15.20
CA ASP A 759 16.73 -9.58 -13.78
C ASP A 759 17.11 -11.08 -13.60
N PRO A 760 18.11 -11.40 -12.76
CA PRO A 760 18.55 -12.76 -12.56
C PRO A 760 17.42 -13.75 -12.21
N THR A 761 16.43 -13.34 -11.44
CA THR A 761 15.27 -14.18 -11.08
C THR A 761 14.48 -14.61 -12.32
N TRP A 762 14.26 -13.69 -13.27
CA TRP A 762 13.47 -13.95 -14.48
C TRP A 762 14.23 -14.81 -15.47
N VAL A 763 15.54 -14.55 -15.66
CA VAL A 763 16.41 -15.36 -16.52
C VAL A 763 16.52 -16.79 -15.98
N GLU A 764 16.68 -16.93 -14.67
CA GLU A 764 16.75 -18.23 -14.01
C GLU A 764 15.42 -18.98 -14.07
N ALA A 765 14.29 -18.28 -13.88
CA ALA A 765 12.97 -18.86 -14.06
C ALA A 765 12.75 -19.37 -15.50
N ALA A 766 13.16 -18.58 -16.50
CA ALA A 766 13.06 -19.01 -17.91
C ALA A 766 13.92 -20.25 -18.20
N ARG A 767 15.13 -20.31 -17.65
CA ARG A 767 16.01 -21.49 -17.75
C ARG A 767 15.36 -22.73 -17.11
N SER A 768 14.90 -22.59 -15.87
CA SER A 768 14.27 -23.69 -15.15
C SER A 768 12.99 -24.18 -15.83
N LEU A 769 12.19 -23.27 -16.40
CA LEU A 769 11.03 -23.63 -17.22
C LEU A 769 11.45 -24.42 -18.48
N ALA A 770 12.51 -24.00 -19.15
CA ALA A 770 13.05 -24.72 -20.31
C ALA A 770 13.58 -26.12 -19.93
N GLU A 771 14.25 -26.25 -18.77
CA GLU A 771 14.67 -27.56 -18.24
C GLU A 771 13.46 -28.48 -17.99
N ARG A 772 12.38 -27.96 -17.43
CA ARG A 772 11.10 -28.67 -17.23
C ARG A 772 10.49 -29.12 -18.57
N CYS A 773 10.51 -28.25 -19.59
CA CYS A 773 9.99 -28.57 -20.90
C CYS A 773 10.75 -29.75 -21.53
N ILE A 774 12.09 -29.70 -21.50
CA ILE A 774 12.96 -30.77 -22.03
C ILE A 774 12.76 -32.09 -21.26
N ALA A 775 12.63 -32.02 -19.94
CA ALA A 775 12.41 -33.20 -19.12
C ALA A 775 11.03 -33.85 -19.32
N SER A 776 10.03 -33.04 -19.67
CA SER A 776 8.62 -33.48 -19.77
C SER A 776 8.18 -33.83 -21.18
N ARG A 777 8.84 -33.37 -22.23
CA ARG A 777 8.43 -33.46 -23.64
C ARG A 777 9.60 -33.76 -24.57
N ASN A 778 9.33 -34.55 -25.60
CA ASN A 778 10.38 -35.07 -26.47
C ASN A 778 10.64 -34.20 -27.71
N THR A 779 9.64 -33.49 -28.20
CA THR A 779 9.74 -32.66 -29.40
C THR A 779 9.70 -31.18 -29.07
N LEU A 780 10.31 -30.35 -29.91
CA LEU A 780 10.28 -28.88 -29.72
C LEU A 780 8.86 -28.34 -29.71
N ASP A 781 7.98 -28.86 -30.57
CA ASP A 781 6.59 -28.42 -30.65
C ASP A 781 5.85 -28.68 -29.33
N GLU A 782 6.06 -29.86 -28.76
CA GLU A 782 5.48 -30.20 -27.43
C GLU A 782 6.11 -29.38 -26.33
N GLN A 783 7.39 -29.04 -26.37
CA GLN A 783 8.09 -28.23 -25.38
C GLN A 783 7.57 -26.79 -25.39
N ILE A 784 7.39 -26.18 -26.56
CA ILE A 784 6.81 -24.84 -26.72
C ILE A 784 5.37 -24.83 -26.23
N ALA A 785 4.55 -25.81 -26.61
CA ALA A 785 3.17 -25.93 -26.16
C ALA A 785 3.09 -26.09 -24.63
N PHE A 786 3.99 -26.87 -24.02
CA PHE A 786 4.08 -27.05 -22.57
C PHE A 786 4.42 -25.74 -21.86
N ALA A 787 5.46 -25.01 -22.30
CA ALA A 787 5.84 -23.72 -21.72
C ALA A 787 4.71 -22.70 -21.84
N PHE A 788 4.11 -22.58 -23.02
CA PHE A 788 3.04 -21.65 -23.30
C PHE A 788 1.81 -21.92 -22.42
N ARG A 789 1.42 -23.18 -22.31
CA ARG A 789 0.29 -23.60 -21.51
C ARG A 789 0.53 -23.42 -20.00
N THR A 790 1.74 -23.67 -19.53
CA THR A 790 2.12 -23.47 -18.14
C THR A 790 1.99 -21.99 -17.72
N VAL A 791 2.33 -21.06 -18.62
CA VAL A 791 2.28 -19.62 -18.31
C VAL A 791 0.89 -19.00 -18.53
N LEU A 792 0.18 -19.42 -19.58
CA LEU A 792 -1.05 -18.79 -20.09
C LEU A 792 -2.32 -19.64 -19.93
N CYS A 793 -2.22 -20.86 -19.43
CA CYS A 793 -3.33 -21.82 -19.22
C CYS A 793 -4.08 -22.24 -20.49
N ARG A 794 -3.63 -21.83 -21.68
CA ARG A 794 -4.21 -22.17 -23.00
C ARG A 794 -3.17 -22.69 -23.96
N GLN A 795 -3.60 -23.36 -25.01
CA GLN A 795 -2.72 -23.75 -26.10
C GLN A 795 -2.31 -22.54 -26.95
N PRO A 796 -1.08 -22.52 -27.52
CA PRO A 796 -0.72 -21.53 -28.52
C PRO A 796 -1.55 -21.69 -29.78
N THR A 797 -1.91 -20.60 -30.44
CA THR A 797 -2.45 -20.63 -31.79
C THR A 797 -1.36 -21.09 -32.78
N LEU A 798 -1.74 -21.53 -33.99
CA LEU A 798 -0.77 -21.92 -35.02
C LEU A 798 0.25 -20.82 -35.36
N SER A 799 -0.19 -19.55 -35.33
CA SER A 799 0.69 -18.41 -35.58
C SER A 799 1.65 -18.13 -34.42
N GLU A 800 1.17 -18.17 -33.17
CA GLU A 800 2.02 -18.03 -32.01
C GLU A 800 3.06 -19.13 -31.93
N HIS A 801 2.65 -20.37 -32.16
CA HIS A 801 3.53 -21.51 -32.16
C HIS A 801 4.64 -21.37 -33.25
N ALA A 802 4.28 -21.00 -34.50
CA ALA A 802 5.23 -20.80 -35.58
C ALA A 802 6.26 -19.70 -35.23
N ILE A 803 5.82 -18.56 -34.65
CA ILE A 803 6.74 -17.49 -34.26
C ILE A 803 7.72 -17.98 -33.18
N LEU A 804 7.27 -18.74 -32.19
CA LEU A 804 8.12 -19.25 -31.12
C LEU A 804 9.09 -20.32 -31.60
N ALA A 805 8.68 -21.18 -32.55
CA ALA A 805 9.55 -22.18 -33.21
C ALA A 805 10.62 -21.53 -34.10
N ASP A 806 10.24 -20.46 -34.81
CA ASP A 806 11.20 -19.65 -35.57
C ASP A 806 12.20 -18.95 -34.66
N MET A 807 11.72 -18.40 -33.53
CA MET A 807 12.57 -17.79 -32.50
C MET A 807 13.59 -18.81 -31.97
N PHE A 808 13.15 -20.02 -31.61
CA PHE A 808 14.05 -21.10 -31.17
C PHE A 808 15.11 -21.40 -32.23
N THR A 809 14.70 -21.61 -33.49
CA THR A 809 15.60 -21.94 -34.59
C THR A 809 16.66 -20.86 -34.82
N ASN A 810 16.24 -19.60 -34.77
CA ASN A 810 17.14 -18.47 -34.93
C ASN A 810 18.14 -18.38 -33.75
N GLN A 811 17.67 -18.51 -32.52
CA GLN A 811 18.54 -18.51 -31.33
C GLN A 811 19.51 -19.68 -31.35
N HIS A 812 19.04 -20.88 -31.65
CA HIS A 812 19.85 -22.08 -31.71
C HIS A 812 20.98 -21.97 -32.74
N SER A 813 20.73 -21.29 -33.87
CA SER A 813 21.72 -21.09 -34.92
C SER A 813 22.75 -20.01 -34.64
N GLN A 814 22.41 -19.02 -33.73
CA GLN A 814 23.23 -17.85 -33.47
C GLN A 814 24.02 -17.92 -32.16
N ILE A 815 23.56 -18.68 -31.19
CA ILE A 815 24.18 -18.75 -29.85
C ILE A 815 25.42 -19.65 -29.94
N SER A 816 26.59 -19.12 -29.56
CA SER A 816 27.80 -19.93 -29.36
C SER A 816 27.72 -20.70 -28.03
N ILE A 817 28.47 -21.81 -27.91
CA ILE A 817 28.57 -22.57 -26.67
C ILE A 817 28.96 -21.68 -25.47
N GLU A 818 29.92 -20.76 -25.67
CA GLU A 818 30.37 -19.80 -24.63
C GLU A 818 29.26 -18.84 -24.21
N SER A 819 28.53 -18.28 -25.19
CA SER A 819 27.38 -17.41 -24.90
C SER A 819 26.25 -18.17 -24.21
N ALA A 820 26.00 -19.41 -24.57
CA ALA A 820 25.02 -20.27 -23.92
C ALA A 820 25.39 -20.52 -22.46
N HIS A 821 26.63 -20.86 -22.15
CA HIS A 821 27.09 -21.02 -20.76
C HIS A 821 26.98 -19.72 -19.96
N THR A 822 27.33 -18.59 -20.54
CA THR A 822 27.22 -17.29 -19.89
C THR A 822 25.76 -16.97 -19.56
N PHE A 823 24.84 -17.13 -20.50
CA PHE A 823 23.42 -16.90 -20.33
C PHE A 823 22.79 -17.83 -19.29
N LEU A 824 23.17 -19.08 -19.26
CA LEU A 824 22.66 -20.09 -18.33
C LEU A 824 23.24 -19.97 -16.90
N GLY A 825 24.07 -18.96 -16.62
CA GLY A 825 24.59 -18.69 -15.27
C GLY A 825 25.95 -19.28 -14.97
N GLY A 826 26.80 -19.54 -15.99
CA GLY A 826 28.21 -19.94 -15.84
C GLY A 826 28.44 -21.36 -15.40
N ASP A 827 29.66 -21.63 -14.93
CA ASP A 827 30.26 -22.97 -14.80
C ASP A 827 29.61 -23.98 -13.82
N THR A 828 28.71 -23.57 -12.97
CA THR A 828 28.31 -24.39 -11.82
C THR A 828 27.07 -25.28 -12.03
N HIS A 829 26.10 -24.89 -12.90
CA HIS A 829 24.87 -25.69 -13.06
C HIS A 829 24.67 -26.33 -14.45
N ALA A 830 25.10 -25.66 -15.51
CA ALA A 830 24.85 -26.14 -16.85
C ALA A 830 25.80 -27.27 -17.30
N LYS A 831 27.02 -27.34 -16.75
CA LYS A 831 28.02 -28.36 -17.14
C LYS A 831 27.71 -29.77 -16.63
N GLU A 832 26.93 -29.85 -15.52
CA GLU A 832 26.67 -31.17 -14.90
C GLU A 832 25.49 -31.94 -15.53
N LYS A 833 24.55 -31.22 -16.18
CA LYS A 833 23.30 -31.82 -16.66
C LYS A 833 23.20 -31.98 -18.18
N PHE A 834 23.85 -31.15 -18.96
CA PHE A 834 23.68 -31.13 -20.42
C PHE A 834 25.04 -31.15 -21.14
N SER A 835 25.21 -32.11 -22.02
CA SER A 835 26.43 -32.22 -22.88
C SER A 835 26.50 -31.09 -23.92
N ASP A 836 25.35 -30.50 -24.30
CA ASP A 836 25.24 -29.36 -25.21
C ASP A 836 24.30 -28.29 -24.59
N PRO A 837 24.83 -27.10 -24.25
CA PRO A 837 24.04 -26.02 -23.60
C PRO A 837 23.21 -25.20 -24.60
N VAL A 838 23.48 -25.29 -25.92
CA VAL A 838 22.88 -24.44 -26.96
C VAL A 838 21.37 -24.63 -27.07
N PRO A 839 20.84 -25.88 -27.15
CA PRO A 839 19.38 -26.09 -27.20
C PRO A 839 18.67 -25.56 -25.94
N LEU A 840 19.26 -25.77 -24.77
CA LEU A 840 18.69 -25.27 -23.51
C LEU A 840 18.67 -23.74 -23.49
N ALA A 841 19.73 -23.07 -23.87
CA ALA A 841 19.80 -21.62 -23.96
C ALA A 841 18.79 -21.07 -24.97
N ALA A 842 18.67 -21.68 -26.15
CA ALA A 842 17.68 -21.28 -27.14
C ALA A 842 16.24 -21.41 -26.63
N LEU A 843 15.91 -22.53 -25.97
CA LEU A 843 14.58 -22.74 -25.41
C LEU A 843 14.33 -21.78 -24.19
N SER A 844 15.36 -21.47 -23.41
CA SER A 844 15.25 -20.50 -22.31
C SER A 844 14.89 -19.09 -22.82
N HIS A 845 15.41 -18.67 -23.98
CA HIS A 845 14.99 -17.41 -24.61
C HIS A 845 13.51 -17.45 -25.04
N VAL A 846 13.04 -18.59 -25.57
CA VAL A 846 11.62 -18.76 -25.89
C VAL A 846 10.76 -18.70 -24.63
N CYS A 847 11.16 -19.38 -23.56
CA CYS A 847 10.46 -19.32 -22.26
C CYS A 847 10.45 -17.90 -21.69
N LEU A 848 11.57 -17.16 -21.79
CA LEU A 848 11.65 -15.76 -21.36
C LEU A 848 10.70 -14.87 -22.16
N ALA A 849 10.60 -15.10 -23.48
CA ALA A 849 9.65 -14.38 -24.34
C ALA A 849 8.19 -14.68 -23.92
N ILE A 850 7.85 -15.95 -23.66
CA ILE A 850 6.50 -16.35 -23.21
C ILE A 850 6.16 -15.68 -21.87
N LEU A 851 7.08 -15.66 -20.90
CA LEU A 851 6.90 -14.97 -19.61
C LEU A 851 6.73 -13.44 -19.75
N ASN A 852 7.15 -12.86 -20.88
CA ASN A 852 7.06 -11.43 -21.19
C ASN A 852 5.95 -11.08 -22.19
N LEU A 853 5.14 -12.05 -22.64
CA LEU A 853 3.94 -11.73 -23.43
C LEU A 853 3.02 -10.81 -22.64
N ASP A 854 2.37 -9.87 -23.32
CA ASP A 854 1.44 -8.96 -22.70
C ASP A 854 0.32 -9.69 -21.92
N GLU A 855 -0.18 -10.80 -22.48
CA GLU A 855 -1.14 -11.69 -21.81
C GLU A 855 -0.56 -12.31 -20.51
N ALA A 856 0.74 -12.68 -20.50
CA ALA A 856 1.41 -13.21 -19.31
C ALA A 856 1.54 -12.18 -18.20
N LEU A 857 1.69 -10.91 -18.55
CA LEU A 857 1.91 -9.81 -17.62
C LEU A 857 0.61 -9.12 -17.18
N THR A 858 -0.52 -9.44 -17.82
CA THR A 858 -1.81 -8.82 -17.54
C THR A 858 -2.81 -9.83 -17.01
N ARG A 859 -3.69 -9.34 -16.16
CA ARG A 859 -4.91 -10.03 -15.74
C ARG A 859 -5.98 -9.72 -16.78
N GLU A 860 -6.44 -10.73 -17.49
CA GLU A 860 -7.44 -10.62 -18.56
C GLU A 860 -8.81 -11.13 -18.14
#